data_1f93b4c02153bc2eaae556e63ddd6f5d
#
_entry.id   1f93b4c02153bc2eaae556e63ddd6f5d
#
_cell.length_a   1.000
_cell.length_b   1.000
_cell.length_c   1.000
_cell.angle_alpha   90.00
_cell.angle_beta   90.00
_cell.angle_gamma   90.00
#
_symmetry.space_group_name_H-M   'P 1'
#
loop_
_entity.id
_entity.type
_entity.pdbx_description
1 polymer ?
#
loop_
_entity_poly.entity_id
_entity_poly.type
_entity_poly.pdbx_seq_one_letter_code
_entity_poly.pdbx_strand_id
1 'polypeptide(L)'
;MTDYIEHEDDFDEEDPRVQLLESLADGLATLSEASDTPNGVPPVSSMFSSGDVDFASDAWMNQLAEIQGWLSLSEDLPLTGGEPFLQALITELELDRTDLLVPGTAYPPLSVRALERLNERVDTAGRLQTDFLEELEAKGTSRATATQSWADAWAEIDAREEAVSPEPVTAKAAVWPIFQLTKKSPNLTPSYQRGDVWGNGDRQSLMESILRGVPLPSIILLRTGSSTPHEVVDGKQRLTAILRFVGKHPVAKQKIAEVTARHSGKKFNEQGRLDDHGGRNLMDLFNDDYPAFRRAWKALEGYALNAKQENDYYFPFKLRTTGDGGLVGPYLEPLRGKYYTQIKGQEINVAGQQLTVESLFEDVVEYTIPVIEYTQATQAQIHEVFRLYNKQGVHLNAEEIRNAVYHEVELTRATLAAAGDADPNINVAEIAESLADVPNLGRLGEALKTYGFGDTRYKRTKVLAWVISVLVHDAAGKDLASTSRNIDQLLITIQKNPSHPLAQSSTLTKLFSLLLDAVELHSSHDELWSEKFMDGGKGVKWQELQLVGSLVGMTMALAASPDDIEDRIEANGDAIRTASEESADWERPGKTQTKTQWDYIARISKSLLELLGIDPTQAAEAVRHQFGSSGYASLQRMLIKPKS
;
A
#
# COMPACT_ATOMS: atom_id res chain seq x y z
N MET A 1 35.99 4.56 35.20
CA MET A 1 35.75 3.59 34.11
C MET A 1 34.38 3.01 34.36
N THR A 2 33.36 3.66 33.83
CA THR A 2 31.97 3.25 33.98
C THR A 2 31.51 2.94 32.55
N ASP A 3 31.38 1.64 32.31
CA ASP A 3 30.82 1.14 31.06
C ASP A 3 29.36 1.62 30.93
N TYR A 4 29.12 2.51 30.01
CA TYR A 4 27.78 2.79 29.55
C TYR A 4 27.35 1.62 28.65
N ILE A 5 26.55 0.73 29.20
CA ILE A 5 25.75 -0.22 28.43
C ILE A 5 24.71 0.65 27.70
N GLU A 6 24.92 0.86 26.41
CA GLU A 6 23.86 1.37 25.52
C GLU A 6 22.76 0.29 25.50
N HIS A 7 21.66 0.55 26.21
CA HIS A 7 20.40 -0.13 25.93
C HIS A 7 20.04 0.24 24.50
N GLU A 8 20.15 -0.72 23.60
CA GLU A 8 19.50 -0.67 22.31
C GLU A 8 18.00 -0.62 22.62
N ASP A 9 17.36 0.56 22.44
CA ASP A 9 15.92 0.67 22.35
C ASP A 9 15.52 -0.13 21.10
N ASP A 10 15.04 -1.35 21.32
CA ASP A 10 14.26 -2.11 20.35
C ASP A 10 13.00 -1.28 20.08
N PHE A 11 13.05 -0.38 19.10
CA PHE A 11 11.83 0.15 18.51
C PHE A 11 11.25 -0.99 17.68
N ASP A 12 10.09 -1.48 18.09
CA ASP A 12 9.25 -2.42 17.36
C ASP A 12 9.07 -1.92 15.92
N GLU A 13 9.81 -2.50 14.96
CA GLU A 13 9.39 -2.49 13.57
C GLU A 13 8.05 -3.26 13.59
N GLU A 14 6.96 -2.60 13.19
CA GLU A 14 5.66 -3.27 13.11
C GLU A 14 5.84 -4.55 12.30
N ASP A 15 5.57 -5.67 12.93
CA ASP A 15 5.66 -7.00 12.31
C ASP A 15 4.77 -6.97 11.04
N PRO A 16 5.30 -7.22 9.82
CA PRO A 16 4.52 -7.20 8.59
C PRO A 16 3.25 -8.07 8.66
N ARG A 17 3.21 -9.03 9.60
CA ARG A 17 2.01 -9.83 9.90
C ARG A 17 0.88 -8.99 10.48
N VAL A 18 1.14 -7.97 11.28
CA VAL A 18 0.09 -7.13 11.91
C VAL A 18 -0.78 -6.52 10.82
N GLN A 19 -0.16 -5.96 9.82
CA GLN A 19 -0.84 -5.34 8.70
C GLN A 19 -1.66 -6.33 7.87
N LEU A 20 -1.10 -7.51 7.60
CA LEU A 20 -1.80 -8.57 6.87
C LEU A 20 -2.97 -9.14 7.65
N LEU A 21 -2.84 -9.24 8.99
CA LEU A 21 -3.91 -9.65 9.88
C LEU A 21 -5.05 -8.63 9.91
N GLU A 22 -4.74 -7.34 10.00
CA GLU A 22 -5.75 -6.28 9.91
C GLU A 22 -6.49 -6.31 8.57
N SER A 23 -5.76 -6.43 7.47
CA SER A 23 -6.36 -6.53 6.14
C SER A 23 -7.26 -7.76 6.02
N LEU A 24 -6.82 -8.90 6.55
CA LEU A 24 -7.61 -10.13 6.54
C LEU A 24 -8.86 -9.98 7.39
N ALA A 25 -8.76 -9.42 8.59
CA ALA A 25 -9.92 -9.15 9.46
C ALA A 25 -10.95 -8.25 8.78
N ASP A 26 -10.50 -7.17 8.14
CA ASP A 26 -11.38 -6.26 7.38
C ASP A 26 -12.07 -6.99 6.21
N GLY A 27 -11.34 -7.84 5.48
CA GLY A 27 -11.89 -8.60 4.37
C GLY A 27 -12.92 -9.65 4.82
N LEU A 28 -12.64 -10.39 5.90
CA LEU A 28 -13.57 -11.36 6.48
C LEU A 28 -14.85 -10.67 6.99
N ALA A 29 -14.70 -9.55 7.68
CA ALA A 29 -15.83 -8.74 8.14
C ALA A 29 -16.70 -8.28 6.96
N THR A 30 -16.10 -7.75 5.90
CA THR A 30 -16.80 -7.32 4.68
C THR A 30 -17.58 -8.47 4.04
N LEU A 31 -16.99 -9.66 3.93
CA LEU A 31 -17.68 -10.83 3.38
C LEU A 31 -18.86 -11.29 4.24
N SER A 32 -18.80 -11.04 5.56
CA SER A 32 -19.90 -11.40 6.49
C SER A 32 -21.12 -10.48 6.37
N GLU A 33 -20.99 -9.29 5.79
CA GLU A 33 -22.05 -8.28 5.70
C GLU A 33 -23.11 -8.57 4.63
N ALA A 34 -22.85 -9.49 3.70
CA ALA A 34 -23.76 -9.78 2.60
C ALA A 34 -25.07 -10.43 3.09
N SER A 35 -26.21 -9.84 2.70
CA SER A 35 -27.54 -10.38 3.03
C SER A 35 -28.00 -11.46 2.09
N ASP A 36 -27.47 -11.45 0.89
CA ASP A 36 -27.85 -12.34 -0.20
C ASP A 36 -26.61 -13.09 -0.68
N THR A 37 -26.78 -14.38 -0.93
CA THR A 37 -25.70 -15.25 -1.41
C THR A 37 -26.08 -15.90 -2.73
N PRO A 38 -25.09 -16.33 -3.56
CA PRO A 38 -25.32 -17.16 -4.72
C PRO A 38 -26.08 -18.44 -4.36
N ASN A 39 -26.82 -19.01 -5.31
CA ASN A 39 -27.50 -20.28 -5.09
C ASN A 39 -26.49 -21.37 -4.73
N GLY A 40 -26.75 -22.06 -3.62
CA GLY A 40 -25.86 -23.11 -3.12
C GLY A 40 -24.81 -22.60 -2.12
N VAL A 41 -24.62 -21.30 -2.00
CA VAL A 41 -23.77 -20.70 -0.97
C VAL A 41 -24.61 -20.42 0.28
N PRO A 42 -24.28 -21.01 1.44
CA PRO A 42 -24.99 -20.74 2.69
C PRO A 42 -24.91 -19.25 3.07
N PRO A 43 -25.98 -18.65 3.58
CA PRO A 43 -25.91 -17.32 4.15
C PRO A 43 -25.02 -17.34 5.40
N VAL A 44 -24.29 -16.27 5.64
CA VAL A 44 -23.49 -16.09 6.88
C VAL A 44 -24.45 -16.03 8.07
N SER A 45 -24.17 -16.80 9.13
CA SER A 45 -25.06 -16.93 10.29
C SER A 45 -25.16 -15.65 11.09
N SER A 46 -24.04 -14.93 11.25
CA SER A 46 -23.95 -13.66 11.94
C SER A 46 -22.90 -12.76 11.31
N MET A 47 -23.24 -11.48 11.16
CA MET A 47 -22.29 -10.44 10.78
C MET A 47 -21.34 -10.20 11.96
N PHE A 48 -20.06 -9.97 11.66
CA PHE A 48 -19.04 -9.61 12.64
C PHE A 48 -18.19 -8.44 12.12
N SER A 49 -17.59 -7.70 13.05
CA SER A 49 -16.67 -6.60 12.72
C SER A 49 -15.23 -7.09 12.63
N SER A 50 -14.34 -6.31 12.03
CA SER A 50 -12.92 -6.65 12.00
C SER A 50 -12.31 -6.77 13.41
N GLY A 51 -12.82 -6.00 14.38
CA GLY A 51 -12.41 -6.08 15.78
C GLY A 51 -12.84 -7.37 16.50
N ASP A 52 -13.80 -8.13 15.93
CA ASP A 52 -14.23 -9.42 16.46
C ASP A 52 -13.37 -10.59 15.96
N VAL A 53 -12.49 -10.36 14.96
CA VAL A 53 -11.61 -11.39 14.39
C VAL A 53 -10.35 -11.51 15.24
N ASP A 54 -10.29 -12.58 16.05
CA ASP A 54 -9.17 -12.82 16.97
C ASP A 54 -8.23 -13.90 16.45
N PHE A 55 -7.09 -13.48 15.90
CA PHE A 55 -6.03 -14.38 15.42
C PHE A 55 -5.11 -14.90 16.55
N ALA A 56 -5.27 -14.43 17.78
CA ALA A 56 -4.54 -14.95 18.93
C ALA A 56 -5.21 -16.21 19.54
N SER A 57 -6.39 -16.55 19.05
CA SER A 57 -7.15 -17.76 19.40
C SER A 57 -7.63 -18.48 18.15
N ASP A 58 -8.36 -19.61 18.31
CA ASP A 58 -8.95 -20.36 17.18
C ASP A 58 -10.23 -19.70 16.62
N ALA A 59 -10.66 -18.55 17.16
CA ALA A 59 -11.94 -17.91 16.80
C ALA A 59 -12.01 -17.52 15.32
N TRP A 60 -10.89 -17.06 14.74
CA TRP A 60 -10.80 -16.69 13.32
C TRP A 60 -11.12 -17.87 12.37
N MET A 61 -10.84 -19.12 12.81
CA MET A 61 -11.13 -20.31 11.99
C MET A 61 -12.65 -20.48 11.78
N ASN A 62 -13.44 -20.20 12.83
CA ASN A 62 -14.89 -20.26 12.72
C ASN A 62 -15.42 -19.14 11.81
N GLN A 63 -14.87 -17.94 11.93
CA GLN A 63 -15.25 -16.79 11.09
C GLN A 63 -14.90 -17.02 9.62
N LEU A 64 -13.70 -17.55 9.34
CA LEU A 64 -13.32 -17.93 7.97
C LEU A 64 -14.22 -19.05 7.43
N ALA A 65 -14.55 -20.07 8.25
CA ALA A 65 -15.45 -21.13 7.86
C ALA A 65 -16.88 -20.64 7.61
N GLU A 66 -17.35 -19.60 8.31
CA GLU A 66 -18.67 -19.03 8.06
C GLU A 66 -18.79 -18.31 6.71
N ILE A 67 -17.71 -17.70 6.24
CA ILE A 67 -17.72 -16.95 4.96
C ILE A 67 -17.17 -17.78 3.80
N GLN A 68 -16.73 -19.00 4.04
CA GLN A 68 -16.03 -19.84 3.04
C GLN A 68 -16.78 -20.01 1.72
N GLY A 69 -18.11 -19.99 1.76
CA GLY A 69 -18.92 -20.11 0.56
C GLY A 69 -18.67 -19.00 -0.47
N TRP A 70 -18.20 -17.83 -0.04
CA TRP A 70 -17.75 -16.76 -0.93
C TRP A 70 -16.39 -17.02 -1.57
N LEU A 71 -15.55 -17.83 -0.91
CA LEU A 71 -14.19 -18.10 -1.35
C LEU A 71 -14.10 -19.10 -2.50
N SER A 72 -15.20 -19.78 -2.84
CA SER A 72 -15.24 -20.84 -3.88
C SER A 72 -14.10 -21.85 -3.72
N LEU A 73 -13.98 -22.42 -2.49
CA LEU A 73 -12.99 -23.44 -2.19
C LEU A 73 -13.38 -24.77 -2.85
N SER A 74 -12.38 -25.60 -3.16
CA SER A 74 -12.62 -26.93 -3.74
C SER A 74 -13.20 -27.90 -2.71
N GLU A 75 -12.83 -27.75 -1.44
CA GLU A 75 -13.38 -28.51 -0.31
C GLU A 75 -13.81 -27.55 0.83
N ASP A 76 -14.90 -27.91 1.52
CA ASP A 76 -15.40 -27.13 2.64
C ASP A 76 -14.45 -27.19 3.84
N LEU A 77 -14.16 -26.04 4.44
CA LEU A 77 -13.42 -25.94 5.69
C LEU A 77 -14.28 -26.46 6.85
N PRO A 78 -13.77 -27.35 7.71
CA PRO A 78 -14.52 -27.86 8.86
C PRO A 78 -14.91 -26.75 9.85
N LEU A 79 -16.20 -26.62 10.16
CA LEU A 79 -16.72 -25.63 11.12
C LEU A 79 -16.23 -25.85 12.56
N THR A 80 -15.66 -27.01 12.86
CA THR A 80 -15.14 -27.33 14.20
C THR A 80 -13.76 -26.77 14.48
N GLY A 81 -13.12 -26.13 13.49
CA GLY A 81 -11.74 -25.63 13.64
C GLY A 81 -10.70 -26.75 13.84
N GLY A 82 -9.56 -26.40 14.43
CA GLY A 82 -8.51 -27.32 14.82
C GLY A 82 -7.71 -27.94 13.66
N GLU A 83 -7.07 -29.08 13.90
CA GLU A 83 -6.19 -29.74 12.94
C GLU A 83 -6.85 -30.09 11.60
N PRO A 84 -8.10 -30.60 11.54
CA PRO A 84 -8.77 -30.85 10.26
C PRO A 84 -8.98 -29.60 9.42
N PHE A 85 -9.30 -28.46 10.07
CA PHE A 85 -9.43 -27.18 9.41
C PHE A 85 -8.10 -26.70 8.81
N LEU A 86 -7.02 -26.79 9.59
CA LEU A 86 -5.69 -26.40 9.13
C LEU A 86 -5.22 -27.25 7.95
N GLN A 87 -5.53 -28.55 7.97
CA GLN A 87 -5.17 -29.44 6.87
C GLN A 87 -5.95 -29.12 5.59
N ALA A 88 -7.26 -28.83 5.70
CA ALA A 88 -8.07 -28.39 4.57
C ALA A 88 -7.53 -27.05 4.03
N LEU A 89 -7.23 -26.10 4.91
CA LEU A 89 -6.70 -24.81 4.52
C LEU A 89 -5.32 -24.89 3.82
N ILE A 90 -4.43 -25.80 4.28
CA ILE A 90 -3.16 -26.10 3.62
C ILE A 90 -3.40 -26.54 2.17
N THR A 91 -4.36 -27.44 1.96
CA THR A 91 -4.70 -27.96 0.63
C THR A 91 -5.23 -26.84 -0.26
N GLU A 92 -6.19 -26.06 0.24
CA GLU A 92 -6.82 -24.97 -0.52
C GLU A 92 -5.87 -23.81 -0.89
N LEU A 93 -4.90 -23.52 -0.01
CA LEU A 93 -3.91 -22.47 -0.25
C LEU A 93 -2.66 -22.98 -0.98
N GLU A 94 -2.59 -24.28 -1.32
CA GLU A 94 -1.41 -24.91 -1.92
C GLU A 94 -0.11 -24.61 -1.13
N LEU A 95 -0.17 -24.79 0.19
CA LEU A 95 0.92 -24.53 1.11
C LEU A 95 1.42 -25.82 1.77
N ASP A 96 2.66 -25.80 2.23
CA ASP A 96 3.15 -26.78 3.19
C ASP A 96 2.78 -26.36 4.62
N ARG A 97 2.74 -27.29 5.57
CA ARG A 97 2.43 -26.99 6.98
C ARG A 97 3.38 -25.96 7.59
N THR A 98 4.63 -26.00 7.24
CA THR A 98 5.66 -25.03 7.68
C THR A 98 5.48 -23.65 7.07
N ASP A 99 4.77 -23.57 5.94
CA ASP A 99 4.42 -22.32 5.25
C ASP A 99 3.08 -21.75 5.74
N LEU A 100 2.23 -22.56 6.40
CA LEU A 100 0.97 -22.07 6.97
C LEU A 100 1.18 -21.39 8.32
N LEU A 101 1.93 -22.02 9.22
CA LEU A 101 2.06 -21.61 10.62
C LEU A 101 3.52 -21.35 11.00
N VAL A 102 3.75 -20.31 11.82
CA VAL A 102 5.07 -20.04 12.38
C VAL A 102 5.30 -21.00 13.55
N PRO A 103 6.33 -21.85 13.53
CA PRO A 103 6.56 -22.83 14.60
C PRO A 103 6.99 -22.17 15.92
N GLY A 104 6.58 -22.70 17.05
CA GLY A 104 7.15 -22.40 18.37
C GLY A 104 6.20 -21.89 19.47
N THR A 105 4.89 -21.73 19.21
CA THR A 105 3.90 -21.32 20.21
C THR A 105 2.78 -22.34 20.38
N ALA A 106 2.05 -22.28 21.51
CA ALA A 106 0.90 -23.14 21.76
C ALA A 106 -0.24 -22.90 20.75
N TYR A 107 -0.37 -21.66 20.29
CA TYR A 107 -1.24 -21.24 19.17
C TYR A 107 -0.32 -20.61 18.11
N PRO A 108 0.20 -21.42 17.17
CA PRO A 108 1.12 -20.90 16.20
C PRO A 108 0.39 -19.92 15.26
N PRO A 109 0.90 -18.68 15.15
CA PRO A 109 0.29 -17.68 14.27
C PRO A 109 0.47 -18.06 12.81
N LEU A 110 -0.44 -17.57 11.96
CA LEU A 110 -0.30 -17.68 10.52
C LEU A 110 1.01 -17.05 10.04
N SER A 111 1.67 -17.70 9.10
CA SER A 111 2.87 -17.15 8.47
C SER A 111 2.52 -15.97 7.55
N VAL A 112 3.48 -15.14 7.21
CA VAL A 112 3.32 -14.07 6.22
C VAL A 112 2.78 -14.63 4.91
N ARG A 113 3.32 -15.74 4.43
CA ARG A 113 2.89 -16.39 3.18
C ARG A 113 1.44 -16.87 3.22
N ALA A 114 1.03 -17.45 4.34
CA ALA A 114 -0.37 -17.87 4.52
C ALA A 114 -1.32 -16.67 4.56
N LEU A 115 -0.92 -15.60 5.26
CA LEU A 115 -1.70 -14.37 5.32
C LEU A 115 -1.82 -13.70 3.94
N GLU A 116 -0.77 -13.70 3.15
CA GLU A 116 -0.78 -13.18 1.79
C GLU A 116 -1.78 -13.94 0.91
N ARG A 117 -1.71 -15.29 0.91
CA ARG A 117 -2.63 -16.15 0.14
C ARG A 117 -4.08 -15.98 0.57
N LEU A 118 -4.34 -15.95 1.88
CA LEU A 118 -5.69 -15.74 2.40
C LEU A 118 -6.23 -14.35 2.02
N ASN A 119 -5.43 -13.30 2.18
CA ASN A 119 -5.84 -11.94 1.79
C ASN A 119 -6.19 -11.87 0.29
N GLU A 120 -5.40 -12.50 -0.58
CA GLU A 120 -5.69 -12.55 -2.01
C GLU A 120 -7.04 -13.19 -2.30
N ARG A 121 -7.29 -14.38 -1.72
CA ARG A 121 -8.54 -15.10 -1.93
C ARG A 121 -9.73 -14.30 -1.39
N VAL A 122 -9.59 -13.71 -0.21
CA VAL A 122 -10.62 -12.87 0.43
C VAL A 122 -10.85 -11.57 -0.36
N ASP A 123 -9.83 -10.89 -0.83
CA ASP A 123 -9.95 -9.68 -1.66
C ASP A 123 -10.67 -10.00 -3.00
N THR A 124 -10.37 -11.15 -3.58
CA THR A 124 -11.04 -11.63 -4.80
C THR A 124 -12.50 -11.94 -4.53
N ALA A 125 -12.79 -12.67 -3.44
CA ALA A 125 -14.16 -12.97 -3.03
C ALA A 125 -14.96 -11.70 -2.75
N GLY A 126 -14.38 -10.69 -2.11
CA GLY A 126 -15.02 -9.42 -1.83
C GLY A 126 -15.43 -8.66 -3.10
N ARG A 127 -14.58 -8.69 -4.13
CA ARG A 127 -14.92 -8.12 -5.45
C ARG A 127 -16.07 -8.86 -6.11
N LEU A 128 -15.98 -10.19 -6.17
CA LEU A 128 -17.02 -11.02 -6.79
C LEU A 128 -18.34 -11.02 -6.01
N GLN A 129 -18.29 -10.89 -4.68
CA GLN A 129 -19.46 -10.65 -3.85
C GLN A 129 -20.14 -9.33 -4.25
N THR A 130 -19.36 -8.27 -4.39
CA THR A 130 -19.87 -6.97 -4.81
C THR A 130 -20.51 -7.05 -6.20
N ASP A 131 -19.84 -7.70 -7.15
CA ASP A 131 -20.34 -7.90 -8.52
C ASP A 131 -21.65 -8.69 -8.54
N PHE A 132 -21.72 -9.76 -7.75
CA PHE A 132 -22.94 -10.56 -7.59
C PHE A 132 -24.10 -9.75 -7.03
N LEU A 133 -23.87 -8.95 -5.99
CA LEU A 133 -24.90 -8.13 -5.37
C LEU A 133 -25.40 -7.02 -6.30
N GLU A 134 -24.50 -6.39 -7.06
CA GLU A 134 -24.87 -5.41 -8.10
C GLU A 134 -25.73 -6.04 -9.19
N GLU A 135 -25.34 -7.21 -9.67
CA GLU A 135 -26.10 -7.91 -10.71
C GLU A 135 -27.47 -8.34 -10.20
N LEU A 136 -27.57 -8.77 -8.94
CA LEU A 136 -28.85 -9.13 -8.29
C LEU A 136 -29.79 -7.92 -8.13
N GLU A 137 -29.23 -6.73 -7.90
CA GLU A 137 -29.99 -5.48 -7.79
C GLU A 137 -30.42 -4.92 -9.16
N ALA A 138 -29.80 -5.35 -10.25
CA ALA A 138 -30.10 -4.88 -11.60
C ALA A 138 -31.51 -5.32 -12.04
N LYS A 139 -32.25 -4.39 -12.66
CA LYS A 139 -33.61 -4.66 -13.14
C LYS A 139 -33.64 -5.80 -14.16
N GLY A 140 -34.39 -6.86 -13.85
CA GLY A 140 -34.60 -7.98 -14.75
C GLY A 140 -33.60 -9.14 -14.60
N THR A 141 -32.64 -9.03 -13.71
CA THR A 141 -31.71 -10.12 -13.43
C THR A 141 -32.28 -11.02 -12.33
N SER A 142 -32.22 -12.32 -12.56
CA SER A 142 -32.62 -13.31 -11.57
C SER A 142 -31.43 -13.70 -10.70
N ARG A 143 -31.69 -14.19 -9.48
CA ARG A 143 -30.63 -14.75 -8.62
C ARG A 143 -29.85 -15.87 -9.32
N ALA A 144 -30.50 -16.68 -10.15
CA ALA A 144 -29.84 -17.74 -10.91
C ALA A 144 -28.86 -17.17 -11.94
N THR A 145 -29.20 -16.06 -12.60
CA THR A 145 -28.30 -15.38 -13.54
C THR A 145 -27.09 -14.79 -12.83
N ALA A 146 -27.30 -14.04 -11.74
CA ALA A 146 -26.21 -13.49 -10.94
C ALA A 146 -25.31 -14.57 -10.34
N THR A 147 -25.90 -15.71 -9.89
CA THR A 147 -25.13 -16.88 -9.44
C THR A 147 -24.26 -17.44 -10.55
N GLN A 148 -24.79 -17.58 -11.76
CA GLN A 148 -24.03 -18.08 -12.90
C GLN A 148 -22.87 -17.15 -13.24
N SER A 149 -23.10 -15.83 -13.29
CA SER A 149 -22.05 -14.85 -13.53
C SER A 149 -20.95 -14.90 -12.47
N TRP A 150 -21.32 -15.05 -11.19
CA TRP A 150 -20.39 -15.21 -10.10
C TRP A 150 -19.56 -16.51 -10.21
N ALA A 151 -20.21 -17.63 -10.53
CA ALA A 151 -19.54 -18.93 -10.72
C ALA A 151 -18.61 -18.89 -11.96
N ASP A 152 -19.06 -18.30 -13.06
CA ASP A 152 -18.25 -18.16 -14.26
C ASP A 152 -17.02 -17.26 -14.01
N ALA A 153 -17.17 -16.20 -13.20
CA ALA A 153 -16.07 -15.34 -12.82
C ALA A 153 -15.02 -16.08 -11.97
N TRP A 154 -15.43 -16.92 -11.01
CA TRP A 154 -14.52 -17.79 -10.29
C TRP A 154 -13.85 -18.80 -11.22
N ALA A 155 -14.63 -19.48 -12.07
CA ALA A 155 -14.09 -20.44 -13.03
C ALA A 155 -13.09 -19.78 -14.01
N GLU A 156 -13.33 -18.53 -14.41
CA GLU A 156 -12.39 -17.77 -15.23
C GLU A 156 -11.09 -17.42 -14.47
N ILE A 157 -11.18 -17.11 -13.17
CA ILE A 157 -10.03 -16.85 -12.33
C ILE A 157 -9.22 -18.15 -12.14
N ASP A 158 -9.89 -19.23 -11.77
CA ASP A 158 -9.24 -20.53 -11.56
C ASP A 158 -8.66 -21.09 -12.89
N ALA A 159 -9.37 -20.94 -14.03
CA ALA A 159 -8.87 -21.31 -15.36
C ALA A 159 -7.74 -20.41 -15.85
N ARG A 160 -7.74 -19.11 -15.50
CA ARG A 160 -6.62 -18.21 -15.75
C ARG A 160 -5.41 -18.59 -14.89
N GLU A 161 -5.64 -19.23 -13.76
CA GLU A 161 -4.58 -19.83 -12.97
C GLU A 161 -3.91 -20.99 -13.69
N GLU A 162 -4.63 -21.75 -14.52
CA GLU A 162 -4.10 -22.87 -15.28
C GLU A 162 -3.58 -22.52 -16.69
N ALA A 163 -4.08 -21.46 -17.31
CA ALA A 163 -3.87 -21.23 -18.75
C ALA A 163 -3.64 -19.75 -19.12
N VAL A 164 -2.50 -19.17 -18.82
CA VAL A 164 -2.11 -17.88 -19.43
C VAL A 164 -0.93 -18.07 -20.37
N SER A 165 -1.23 -18.10 -21.69
CA SER A 165 -0.26 -17.74 -22.72
C SER A 165 -0.49 -16.27 -23.07
N PRO A 166 0.30 -15.33 -22.51
CA PRO A 166 0.22 -13.93 -22.90
C PRO A 166 0.55 -13.77 -24.39
N GLU A 167 0.02 -12.74 -25.04
CA GLU A 167 0.52 -12.33 -26.36
C GLU A 167 2.05 -12.29 -26.35
N PRO A 168 2.72 -12.77 -27.41
CA PRO A 168 4.17 -12.93 -27.40
C PRO A 168 4.85 -11.58 -27.15
N VAL A 169 5.47 -11.46 -26.01
CA VAL A 169 6.30 -10.31 -25.60
C VAL A 169 7.76 -10.67 -25.86
N THR A 170 8.52 -9.76 -26.41
CA THR A 170 9.93 -9.99 -26.61
C THR A 170 10.65 -9.91 -25.28
N ALA A 171 10.98 -11.08 -24.73
CA ALA A 171 11.75 -11.24 -23.51
C ALA A 171 13.14 -11.82 -23.80
N LYS A 172 14.15 -11.29 -23.13
CA LYS A 172 15.51 -11.78 -23.16
C LYS A 172 15.92 -12.27 -21.78
N ALA A 173 16.15 -13.56 -21.65
CA ALA A 173 16.75 -14.12 -20.45
C ALA A 173 18.29 -13.94 -20.48
N ALA A 174 18.86 -13.47 -19.40
CA ALA A 174 20.29 -13.29 -19.20
C ALA A 174 20.67 -13.61 -17.76
N VAL A 175 21.93 -13.79 -17.49
CA VAL A 175 22.49 -13.88 -16.14
C VAL A 175 23.48 -12.73 -15.94
N TRP A 176 23.28 -11.97 -14.85
CA TRP A 176 24.12 -10.82 -14.57
C TRP A 176 24.83 -10.98 -13.23
N PRO A 177 26.15 -10.71 -13.16
CA PRO A 177 26.82 -10.54 -11.88
C PRO A 177 26.21 -9.34 -11.14
N ILE A 178 26.25 -9.35 -9.80
CA ILE A 178 25.69 -8.28 -8.96
C ILE A 178 26.23 -6.90 -9.38
N PHE A 179 27.52 -6.82 -9.67
CA PHE A 179 28.18 -5.62 -10.19
C PHE A 179 27.44 -4.99 -11.38
N GLN A 180 26.96 -5.79 -12.31
CA GLN A 180 26.26 -5.26 -13.49
C GLN A 180 24.91 -4.63 -13.13
N LEU A 181 24.17 -5.22 -12.17
CA LEU A 181 22.93 -4.66 -11.64
C LEU A 181 23.18 -3.33 -10.92
N THR A 182 24.20 -3.27 -10.07
CA THR A 182 24.53 -2.04 -9.32
C THR A 182 25.06 -0.94 -10.22
N LYS A 183 25.78 -1.27 -11.33
CA LYS A 183 26.34 -0.30 -12.28
C LYS A 183 25.28 0.28 -13.21
N LYS A 184 24.32 -0.53 -13.67
CA LYS A 184 23.26 -0.06 -14.57
C LYS A 184 22.24 0.83 -13.88
N SER A 185 22.21 0.84 -12.55
CA SER A 185 21.31 1.65 -11.72
C SER A 185 19.88 1.68 -12.29
N PRO A 186 19.19 0.53 -12.34
CA PRO A 186 17.82 0.50 -12.84
C PRO A 186 16.94 1.45 -12.03
N ASN A 187 15.87 1.98 -12.63
CA ASN A 187 14.89 2.77 -11.94
C ASN A 187 14.17 1.88 -10.91
N LEU A 188 14.41 2.15 -9.63
CA LEU A 188 13.81 1.43 -8.50
C LEU A 188 12.44 1.96 -8.13
N THR A 189 12.06 3.10 -8.68
CA THR A 189 10.85 3.84 -8.31
C THR A 189 9.98 4.11 -9.54
N PRO A 190 9.62 3.09 -10.36
CA PRO A 190 8.50 3.27 -11.24
C PRO A 190 7.29 3.67 -10.38
N SER A 191 6.51 4.65 -10.85
CA SER A 191 5.39 5.23 -10.10
C SER A 191 4.30 4.21 -9.70
N TYR A 192 4.32 3.02 -10.27
CA TYR A 192 3.38 1.93 -10.01
C TYR A 192 3.86 0.92 -8.97
N GLN A 193 5.05 1.05 -8.40
CA GLN A 193 5.54 0.12 -7.38
C GLN A 193 5.47 0.72 -5.98
N ARG A 194 5.07 -0.12 -5.02
CA ARG A 194 5.07 0.22 -3.59
C ARG A 194 6.46 0.60 -3.09
N GLY A 195 6.51 1.34 -1.98
CA GLY A 195 7.72 1.67 -1.25
C GLY A 195 8.53 0.44 -0.79
N ASP A 196 9.60 0.66 -0.04
CA ASP A 196 10.40 -0.41 0.56
C ASP A 196 9.64 -1.01 1.76
N VAL A 197 9.19 -2.26 1.64
CA VAL A 197 8.39 -2.97 2.66
C VAL A 197 9.19 -4.05 3.41
N TRP A 198 10.43 -4.31 3.01
CA TRP A 198 11.26 -5.30 3.68
C TRP A 198 11.82 -4.74 4.98
N GLY A 199 11.64 -5.50 6.07
CA GLY A 199 12.33 -5.28 7.33
C GLY A 199 13.83 -5.57 7.24
N ASN A 200 14.57 -5.18 8.28
CA ASN A 200 16.01 -5.48 8.35
C ASN A 200 16.30 -6.99 8.33
N GLY A 201 15.41 -7.79 8.93
CA GLY A 201 15.53 -9.25 8.93
C GLY A 201 15.54 -9.87 7.53
N ASP A 202 14.66 -9.40 6.63
CA ASP A 202 14.57 -9.89 5.26
C ASP A 202 15.80 -9.51 4.44
N ARG A 203 16.22 -8.24 4.57
CA ARG A 203 17.43 -7.74 3.92
C ARG A 203 18.68 -8.49 4.37
N GLN A 204 18.78 -8.78 5.68
CA GLN A 204 19.86 -9.58 6.25
C GLN A 204 19.84 -11.02 5.69
N SER A 205 18.66 -11.66 5.67
CA SER A 205 18.49 -13.02 5.11
C SER A 205 18.91 -13.09 3.65
N LEU A 206 18.57 -12.08 2.84
CA LEU A 206 19.00 -12.02 1.45
C LEU A 206 20.54 -11.91 1.35
N MET A 207 21.17 -11.01 2.11
CA MET A 207 22.64 -10.85 2.08
C MET A 207 23.34 -12.13 2.53
N GLU A 208 22.81 -12.79 3.56
CA GLU A 208 23.32 -14.07 4.04
C GLU A 208 23.23 -15.16 2.96
N SER A 209 22.12 -15.19 2.21
CA SER A 209 21.95 -16.11 1.08
C SER A 209 22.97 -15.86 -0.02
N ILE A 210 23.20 -14.60 -0.39
CA ILE A 210 24.21 -14.21 -1.39
C ILE A 210 25.62 -14.62 -0.92
N LEU A 211 25.97 -14.30 0.32
CA LEU A 211 27.30 -14.63 0.89
C LEU A 211 27.54 -16.14 1.00
N ARG A 212 26.49 -16.93 1.07
CA ARG A 212 26.52 -18.40 1.04
C ARG A 212 26.51 -18.99 -0.38
N GLY A 213 26.36 -18.15 -1.39
CA GLY A 213 26.26 -18.60 -2.79
C GLY A 213 24.93 -19.25 -3.15
N VAL A 214 23.85 -18.98 -2.37
CA VAL A 214 22.51 -19.50 -2.69
C VAL A 214 21.97 -18.75 -3.91
N PRO A 215 21.50 -19.46 -4.96
CA PRO A 215 20.92 -18.81 -6.13
C PRO A 215 19.69 -17.99 -5.76
N LEU A 216 19.59 -16.80 -6.32
CA LEU A 216 18.43 -15.92 -6.13
C LEU A 216 17.40 -16.10 -7.25
N PRO A 217 16.11 -15.84 -6.97
CA PRO A 217 15.08 -15.72 -8.00
C PRO A 217 15.42 -14.62 -9.01
N SER A 218 14.86 -14.71 -10.23
CA SER A 218 15.12 -13.75 -11.31
C SER A 218 14.65 -12.34 -10.95
N ILE A 219 15.41 -11.34 -11.43
CA ILE A 219 14.99 -9.94 -11.45
C ILE A 219 14.38 -9.65 -12.81
N ILE A 220 13.24 -8.99 -12.85
CA ILE A 220 12.53 -8.66 -14.08
C ILE A 220 12.68 -7.17 -14.36
N LEU A 221 13.21 -6.87 -15.53
CA LEU A 221 13.48 -5.52 -15.98
C LEU A 221 12.69 -5.22 -17.25
N LEU A 222 12.16 -4.00 -17.31
CA LEU A 222 11.55 -3.46 -18.51
C LEU A 222 12.42 -2.37 -19.12
N ARG A 223 12.53 -2.36 -20.44
CA ARG A 223 13.19 -1.32 -21.19
C ARG A 223 12.20 -0.70 -22.16
N THR A 224 11.74 0.51 -21.86
CA THR A 224 10.76 1.25 -22.67
C THR A 224 11.38 1.95 -23.89
N GLY A 225 12.71 2.15 -23.91
CA GLY A 225 13.44 2.79 -25.01
C GLY A 225 14.94 2.48 -24.98
N SER A 226 15.65 2.80 -26.06
CA SER A 226 17.09 2.53 -26.18
C SER A 226 17.95 3.38 -25.22
N SER A 227 17.46 4.54 -24.80
CA SER A 227 18.17 5.52 -23.96
C SER A 227 17.61 5.60 -22.53
N THR A 228 16.49 4.95 -22.23
CA THR A 228 15.86 4.99 -20.89
C THR A 228 16.53 3.99 -19.96
N PRO A 229 16.67 4.32 -18.66
CA PRO A 229 17.05 3.33 -17.65
C PRO A 229 16.05 2.16 -17.65
N HIS A 230 16.53 0.99 -17.29
CA HIS A 230 15.65 -0.16 -17.06
C HIS A 230 14.75 0.14 -15.87
N GLU A 231 13.47 -0.16 -15.98
CA GLU A 231 12.54 -0.17 -14.87
C GLU A 231 12.51 -1.55 -14.22
N VAL A 232 12.48 -1.61 -12.90
CA VAL A 232 12.39 -2.88 -12.20
C VAL A 232 10.92 -3.27 -12.11
N VAL A 233 10.52 -4.36 -12.76
CA VAL A 233 9.15 -4.90 -12.73
C VAL A 233 8.98 -5.84 -11.53
N ASP A 234 9.93 -6.75 -11.31
CA ASP A 234 10.02 -7.59 -10.11
C ASP A 234 11.46 -7.66 -9.58
N GLY A 235 11.60 -7.87 -8.27
CA GLY A 235 12.88 -7.90 -7.57
C GLY A 235 13.34 -6.56 -7.03
N LYS A 236 12.43 -5.54 -6.96
CA LYS A 236 12.73 -4.22 -6.38
C LYS A 236 13.33 -4.34 -4.98
N GLN A 237 12.66 -5.06 -4.07
CA GLN A 237 13.11 -5.22 -2.69
C GLN A 237 14.51 -5.86 -2.60
N ARG A 238 14.74 -6.90 -3.43
CA ARG A 238 16.04 -7.57 -3.53
C ARG A 238 17.14 -6.62 -4.01
N LEU A 239 16.85 -5.86 -5.06
CA LEU A 239 17.83 -4.91 -5.62
C LEU A 239 18.06 -3.73 -4.66
N THR A 240 17.01 -3.21 -4.02
CA THR A 240 17.12 -2.19 -2.97
C THR A 240 18.01 -2.67 -1.82
N ALA A 241 17.80 -3.89 -1.31
CA ALA A 241 18.63 -4.46 -0.25
C ALA A 241 20.10 -4.59 -0.65
N ILE A 242 20.39 -5.06 -1.87
CA ILE A 242 21.76 -5.14 -2.40
C ILE A 242 22.39 -3.74 -2.47
N LEU A 243 21.70 -2.77 -3.08
CA LEU A 243 22.22 -1.40 -3.25
C LEU A 243 22.44 -0.70 -1.91
N ARG A 244 21.54 -0.91 -0.94
CA ARG A 244 21.71 -0.38 0.43
C ARG A 244 22.93 -1.01 1.09
N PHE A 245 23.05 -2.33 1.07
CA PHE A 245 24.15 -3.04 1.72
C PHE A 245 25.51 -2.53 1.27
N VAL A 246 25.70 -2.34 -0.03
CA VAL A 246 26.96 -1.84 -0.61
C VAL A 246 27.08 -0.30 -0.63
N GLY A 247 26.10 0.44 -0.09
CA GLY A 247 26.12 1.90 -0.06
C GLY A 247 25.94 2.56 -1.44
N LYS A 248 25.30 1.88 -2.40
CA LYS A 248 25.13 2.41 -3.78
C LYS A 248 23.68 2.87 -4.07
N HIS A 249 22.79 2.88 -3.08
CA HIS A 249 21.40 3.31 -3.28
C HIS A 249 21.33 4.79 -3.67
N PRO A 250 20.58 5.17 -4.75
CA PRO A 250 20.53 6.55 -5.25
C PRO A 250 20.07 7.57 -4.19
N VAL A 251 19.01 7.26 -3.45
CA VAL A 251 18.46 8.12 -2.39
C VAL A 251 19.48 8.38 -1.29
N ALA A 252 20.24 7.36 -0.87
CA ALA A 252 21.30 7.53 0.12
C ALA A 252 22.36 8.53 -0.35
N LYS A 253 22.79 8.42 -1.60
CA LYS A 253 23.77 9.32 -2.19
C LYS A 253 23.25 10.75 -2.31
N GLN A 254 22.00 10.92 -2.72
CA GLN A 254 21.33 12.21 -2.78
C GLN A 254 21.27 12.85 -1.39
N LYS A 255 20.84 12.09 -0.38
CA LYS A 255 20.76 12.60 1.01
C LYS A 255 22.12 13.07 1.53
N ILE A 256 23.17 12.33 1.24
CA ILE A 256 24.53 12.73 1.62
C ILE A 256 24.96 13.99 0.86
N ALA A 257 24.62 14.12 -0.43
CA ALA A 257 24.93 15.31 -1.21
C ALA A 257 24.22 16.55 -0.65
N GLU A 258 22.94 16.44 -0.23
CA GLU A 258 22.18 17.52 0.42
C GLU A 258 22.86 17.97 1.72
N VAL A 259 23.25 17.02 2.59
CA VAL A 259 23.94 17.35 3.84
C VAL A 259 25.30 17.97 3.56
N THR A 260 26.05 17.44 2.59
CA THR A 260 27.36 17.99 2.19
C THR A 260 27.21 19.42 1.67
N ALA A 261 26.16 19.72 0.91
CA ALA A 261 25.90 21.07 0.40
C ALA A 261 25.58 22.06 1.54
N ARG A 262 24.76 21.63 2.53
CA ARG A 262 24.46 22.44 3.72
C ARG A 262 25.69 22.75 4.59
N HIS A 263 26.63 21.84 4.63
CA HIS A 263 27.86 21.94 5.42
C HIS A 263 29.12 22.06 4.54
N SER A 264 29.01 22.84 3.46
CA SER A 264 30.10 22.99 2.47
C SER A 264 31.44 23.35 3.12
N GLY A 265 32.50 22.69 2.64
CA GLY A 265 33.88 22.93 3.09
C GLY A 265 34.28 22.16 4.36
N LYS A 266 33.36 21.48 5.05
CA LYS A 266 33.74 20.65 6.19
C LYS A 266 34.46 19.39 5.75
N LYS A 267 35.58 19.08 6.43
CA LYS A 267 36.42 17.90 6.20
C LYS A 267 36.52 17.07 7.47
N PHE A 268 36.95 15.84 7.31
CA PHE A 268 37.03 14.86 8.39
C PHE A 268 38.36 14.10 8.33
N ASN A 269 38.82 13.68 9.50
CA ASN A 269 39.86 12.67 9.60
C ASN A 269 39.29 11.26 9.37
N GLU A 270 40.16 10.25 9.40
CA GLU A 270 39.77 8.84 9.19
C GLU A 270 38.76 8.31 10.22
N GLN A 271 38.73 8.89 11.42
CA GLN A 271 37.80 8.52 12.48
C GLN A 271 36.45 9.22 12.39
N GLY A 272 36.21 10.05 11.36
CA GLY A 272 34.97 10.81 11.17
C GLY A 272 34.80 11.99 12.11
N ARG A 273 35.91 12.52 12.69
CA ARG A 273 35.89 13.76 13.48
C ARG A 273 36.16 14.95 12.56
N LEU A 274 35.49 16.08 12.85
CA LEU A 274 35.76 17.33 12.14
C LEU A 274 37.24 17.68 12.25
N ASP A 275 37.85 17.98 11.14
CA ASP A 275 39.26 18.31 11.04
C ASP A 275 39.47 19.26 9.85
N ASP A 276 39.83 20.51 10.14
CA ASP A 276 40.05 21.55 9.10
C ASP A 276 41.22 21.20 8.17
N HIS A 277 42.10 20.30 8.59
CA HIS A 277 43.20 19.74 7.79
C HIS A 277 42.89 18.34 7.24
N GLY A 278 41.69 17.81 7.53
CA GLY A 278 41.26 16.51 7.07
C GLY A 278 41.09 16.45 5.55
N GLY A 279 41.43 15.29 4.98
CA GLY A 279 41.36 15.07 3.53
C GLY A 279 40.02 14.49 3.04
N ARG A 280 39.17 13.97 3.94
CA ARG A 280 37.98 13.20 3.57
C ARG A 280 36.71 14.06 3.64
N ASN A 281 35.86 13.91 2.65
CA ASN A 281 34.50 14.46 2.70
C ASN A 281 33.52 13.41 3.27
N LEU A 282 32.25 13.81 3.46
CA LEU A 282 31.22 12.93 4.02
C LEU A 282 30.96 11.70 3.14
N MET A 283 30.96 11.87 1.81
CA MET A 283 30.76 10.77 0.86
C MET A 283 31.92 9.77 0.87
N ASP A 284 33.17 10.25 1.04
CA ASP A 284 34.35 9.35 1.13
C ASP A 284 34.21 8.43 2.35
N LEU A 285 33.79 8.98 3.50
CA LEU A 285 33.55 8.19 4.72
C LEU A 285 32.40 7.19 4.52
N PHE A 286 31.33 7.60 3.87
CA PHE A 286 30.19 6.71 3.59
C PHE A 286 30.60 5.49 2.75
N ASN A 287 31.42 5.69 1.75
CA ASN A 287 31.86 4.62 0.86
C ASN A 287 32.92 3.70 1.49
N ASP A 288 33.76 4.23 2.38
CA ASP A 288 34.93 3.50 2.87
C ASP A 288 34.86 3.08 4.32
N ASP A 289 34.21 3.85 5.19
CA ASP A 289 34.07 3.57 6.62
C ASP A 289 32.75 4.11 7.14
N TYR A 290 31.69 3.30 7.03
CA TYR A 290 30.37 3.69 7.47
C TYR A 290 30.26 4.02 8.97
N PRO A 291 30.93 3.31 9.91
CA PRO A 291 31.06 3.73 11.29
C PRO A 291 31.66 5.14 11.48
N ALA A 292 32.68 5.50 10.71
CA ALA A 292 33.25 6.85 10.72
C ALA A 292 32.26 7.89 10.13
N PHE A 293 31.54 7.51 9.07
CA PHE A 293 30.45 8.32 8.49
C PHE A 293 29.39 8.64 9.55
N ARG A 294 28.90 7.67 10.32
CA ARG A 294 27.91 7.91 11.38
C ARG A 294 28.40 8.93 12.41
N ARG A 295 29.68 8.90 12.77
CA ARG A 295 30.28 9.89 13.68
C ARG A 295 30.36 11.28 13.03
N ALA A 296 30.74 11.33 11.75
CA ALA A 296 30.79 12.58 10.98
C ALA A 296 29.39 13.18 10.81
N TRP A 297 28.38 12.35 10.54
CA TRP A 297 26.98 12.75 10.48
C TRP A 297 26.54 13.42 11.80
N LYS A 298 26.80 12.76 12.94
CA LYS A 298 26.48 13.33 14.26
C LYS A 298 27.18 14.68 14.50
N ALA A 299 28.41 14.82 14.03
CA ALA A 299 29.17 16.07 14.18
C ALA A 299 28.58 17.21 13.31
N LEU A 300 27.98 16.91 12.16
CA LEU A 300 27.37 17.89 11.26
C LEU A 300 25.93 18.23 11.67
N GLU A 301 25.10 17.21 11.83
CA GLU A 301 23.65 17.37 12.01
C GLU A 301 23.24 17.52 13.50
N GLY A 302 24.16 17.25 14.43
CA GLY A 302 23.93 17.38 15.88
C GLY A 302 23.23 16.18 16.53
N TYR A 303 22.79 15.18 15.76
CA TYR A 303 22.16 13.94 16.24
C TYR A 303 22.79 12.70 15.64
N ALA A 304 22.73 11.59 16.37
CA ALA A 304 23.16 10.29 15.86
C ALA A 304 22.05 9.67 14.99
N LEU A 305 22.43 9.00 13.91
CA LEU A 305 21.51 8.21 13.11
C LEU A 305 20.93 7.05 13.94
N ASN A 306 19.61 6.95 13.96
CA ASN A 306 18.88 5.80 14.49
C ASN A 306 18.42 4.86 13.35
N ALA A 307 17.90 3.68 13.71
CA ALA A 307 17.50 2.66 12.75
C ALA A 307 16.42 3.17 11.77
N LYS A 308 15.44 3.94 12.26
CA LYS A 308 14.39 4.53 11.43
C LYS A 308 15.00 5.48 10.38
N GLN A 309 15.87 6.39 10.79
CA GLN A 309 16.52 7.33 9.86
C GLN A 309 17.43 6.61 8.86
N GLU A 310 18.15 5.55 9.27
CA GLU A 310 18.93 4.74 8.34
C GLU A 310 18.04 4.01 7.32
N ASN A 311 16.84 3.61 7.71
CA ASN A 311 15.84 3.05 6.80
C ASN A 311 15.27 4.13 5.87
N ASP A 312 14.81 5.25 6.40
CA ASP A 312 14.21 6.35 5.64
C ASP A 312 15.18 6.93 4.59
N TYR A 313 16.48 6.95 4.89
CA TYR A 313 17.53 7.43 3.97
C TYR A 313 18.15 6.33 3.10
N TYR A 314 17.66 5.10 3.17
CA TYR A 314 18.22 3.94 2.47
C TYR A 314 19.72 3.73 2.73
N PHE A 315 20.15 4.02 3.95
CA PHE A 315 21.54 3.84 4.36
C PHE A 315 21.89 2.36 4.56
N PRO A 316 23.18 2.00 4.58
CA PRO A 316 23.65 0.65 4.81
C PRO A 316 23.18 0.07 6.15
N PHE A 317 22.93 -1.22 6.17
CA PHE A 317 22.57 -1.98 7.35
C PHE A 317 23.64 -3.01 7.70
N LYS A 318 23.64 -3.49 8.95
CA LYS A 318 24.54 -4.53 9.44
C LYS A 318 24.01 -5.92 9.08
N LEU A 319 24.91 -6.88 8.93
CA LEU A 319 24.57 -8.31 8.96
C LEU A 319 24.12 -8.71 10.38
N ARG A 320 23.37 -9.81 10.50
CA ARG A 320 22.92 -10.33 11.80
C ARG A 320 24.08 -10.58 12.74
N THR A 321 23.84 -10.37 14.02
CA THR A 321 24.82 -10.66 15.08
C THR A 321 24.75 -12.10 15.55
N THR A 322 23.59 -12.76 15.40
CA THR A 322 23.36 -14.15 15.80
C THR A 322 23.70 -15.14 14.70
N GLY A 323 23.86 -16.42 15.04
CA GLY A 323 24.13 -17.50 14.09
C GLY A 323 22.90 -18.06 13.39
N ASP A 324 21.70 -17.61 13.76
CA ASP A 324 20.43 -18.19 13.32
C ASP A 324 20.13 -17.94 11.83
N GLY A 325 20.78 -16.93 11.24
CA GLY A 325 20.62 -16.54 9.84
C GLY A 325 21.55 -17.21 8.82
N GLY A 326 22.34 -18.21 9.19
CA GLY A 326 23.16 -18.98 8.25
C GLY A 326 24.59 -18.46 8.02
N LEU A 327 25.03 -17.39 8.71
CA LEU A 327 26.44 -16.99 8.72
C LEU A 327 27.21 -17.87 9.70
N VAL A 328 27.45 -19.11 9.32
CA VAL A 328 28.17 -20.11 10.14
C VAL A 328 29.46 -20.56 9.45
N GLY A 329 30.44 -20.94 10.25
CA GLY A 329 31.72 -21.42 9.79
C GLY A 329 32.81 -20.34 9.66
N PRO A 330 34.05 -20.77 9.42
CA PRO A 330 35.22 -19.91 9.59
C PRO A 330 35.28 -18.70 8.67
N TYR A 331 34.62 -18.74 7.53
CA TYR A 331 34.62 -17.64 6.56
C TYR A 331 33.44 -16.66 6.78
N LEU A 332 32.31 -17.13 7.32
CA LEU A 332 31.09 -16.32 7.42
C LEU A 332 30.86 -15.76 8.84
N GLU A 333 31.27 -16.47 9.89
CA GLU A 333 31.16 -15.97 11.26
C GLU A 333 31.84 -14.62 11.51
N PRO A 334 33.03 -14.33 10.93
CA PRO A 334 33.67 -13.03 11.11
C PRO A 334 32.89 -11.85 10.52
N LEU A 335 31.87 -12.11 9.69
CA LEU A 335 31.06 -11.08 9.03
C LEU A 335 29.90 -10.60 9.90
N ARG A 336 29.50 -11.36 10.93
CA ARG A 336 28.35 -11.06 11.79
C ARG A 336 28.42 -9.67 12.43
N GLY A 337 27.29 -8.98 12.46
CA GLY A 337 27.12 -7.68 13.09
C GLY A 337 27.90 -6.53 12.45
N LYS A 338 28.41 -6.72 11.24
CA LYS A 338 29.26 -5.73 10.56
C LYS A 338 28.58 -5.13 9.34
N TYR A 339 28.92 -3.89 9.04
CA TYR A 339 28.59 -3.23 7.78
C TYR A 339 29.49 -3.72 6.64
N TYR A 340 29.02 -3.56 5.41
CA TYR A 340 29.79 -3.89 4.21
C TYR A 340 31.19 -3.30 4.20
N THR A 341 31.34 -2.01 4.54
CA THR A 341 32.65 -1.32 4.59
C THR A 341 33.65 -1.94 5.55
N GLN A 342 33.19 -2.68 6.56
CA GLN A 342 34.04 -3.36 7.55
C GLN A 342 34.46 -4.75 7.12
N ILE A 343 33.79 -5.31 6.11
CA ILE A 343 34.01 -6.71 5.67
C ILE A 343 34.39 -6.83 4.22
N LYS A 344 34.41 -5.77 3.43
CA LYS A 344 34.68 -5.83 1.98
C LYS A 344 35.97 -6.56 1.61
N GLY A 345 37.00 -6.44 2.43
CA GLY A 345 38.28 -7.15 2.23
C GLY A 345 38.35 -8.57 2.81
N GLN A 346 37.26 -9.09 3.45
CA GLN A 346 37.28 -10.45 4.00
C GLN A 346 37.11 -11.50 2.91
N GLU A 347 37.87 -12.60 3.03
CA GLU A 347 37.77 -13.74 2.13
C GLU A 347 36.57 -14.61 2.47
N ILE A 348 35.84 -15.02 1.44
CA ILE A 348 34.69 -15.91 1.50
C ILE A 348 34.82 -17.00 0.43
N ASN A 349 34.03 -18.07 0.56
CA ASN A 349 33.93 -19.09 -0.48
C ASN A 349 32.50 -19.13 -0.99
N VAL A 350 32.30 -18.71 -2.24
CA VAL A 350 30.99 -18.68 -2.89
C VAL A 350 31.02 -19.51 -4.16
N ALA A 351 30.12 -20.47 -4.29
CA ALA A 351 30.04 -21.39 -5.43
C ALA A 351 31.39 -22.12 -5.75
N GLY A 352 32.18 -22.41 -4.71
CA GLY A 352 33.46 -23.07 -4.84
C GLY A 352 34.64 -22.14 -5.22
N GLN A 353 34.38 -20.84 -5.38
CA GLN A 353 35.42 -19.83 -5.63
C GLN A 353 35.79 -19.10 -4.33
N GLN A 354 37.06 -18.96 -4.08
CA GLN A 354 37.60 -18.11 -3.03
C GLN A 354 37.72 -16.68 -3.56
N LEU A 355 37.00 -15.74 -2.95
CA LEU A 355 36.98 -14.34 -3.37
C LEU A 355 36.76 -13.44 -2.15
N THR A 356 36.95 -12.14 -2.30
CA THR A 356 36.62 -11.18 -1.26
C THR A 356 35.14 -10.82 -1.32
N VAL A 357 34.57 -10.35 -0.19
CA VAL A 357 33.20 -9.80 -0.18
C VAL A 357 33.08 -8.68 -1.21
N GLU A 358 34.07 -7.81 -1.35
CA GLU A 358 34.09 -6.74 -2.35
C GLU A 358 33.98 -7.30 -3.77
N SER A 359 34.79 -8.30 -4.12
CA SER A 359 34.74 -8.90 -5.45
C SER A 359 33.41 -9.53 -5.78
N LEU A 360 32.70 -10.10 -4.79
CA LEU A 360 31.36 -10.66 -5.00
C LEU A 360 30.34 -9.60 -5.46
N PHE A 361 30.42 -8.40 -4.91
CA PHE A 361 29.44 -7.34 -5.18
C PHE A 361 29.91 -6.33 -6.24
N GLU A 362 31.21 -6.19 -6.47
CA GLU A 362 31.78 -5.09 -7.27
C GLU A 362 32.56 -5.55 -8.51
N ASP A 363 32.82 -6.85 -8.66
CA ASP A 363 33.53 -7.41 -9.81
C ASP A 363 32.64 -8.37 -10.63
N VAL A 364 33.19 -8.81 -11.77
CA VAL A 364 32.59 -9.85 -12.59
C VAL A 364 33.02 -11.21 -12.05
N VAL A 365 32.11 -11.88 -11.36
CA VAL A 365 32.30 -13.19 -10.74
C VAL A 365 31.32 -14.22 -11.29
N GLU A 366 31.55 -15.50 -11.00
CA GLU A 366 30.63 -16.58 -11.46
C GLU A 366 29.28 -16.56 -10.77
N TYR A 367 29.18 -15.98 -9.56
CA TYR A 367 27.89 -15.81 -8.93
C TYR A 367 27.07 -14.77 -9.68
N THR A 368 25.97 -15.22 -10.28
CA THR A 368 25.12 -14.40 -11.12
C THR A 368 23.66 -14.49 -10.69
N ILE A 369 22.92 -13.44 -10.97
CA ILE A 369 21.48 -13.38 -10.74
C ILE A 369 20.78 -13.51 -12.11
N PRO A 370 19.78 -14.40 -12.24
CA PRO A 370 18.95 -14.46 -13.43
C PRO A 370 18.24 -13.13 -13.66
N VAL A 371 18.24 -12.62 -14.89
CA VAL A 371 17.56 -11.38 -15.29
C VAL A 371 16.72 -11.66 -16.51
N ILE A 372 15.45 -11.27 -16.45
CA ILE A 372 14.55 -11.30 -17.59
C ILE A 372 14.31 -9.84 -18.02
N GLU A 373 14.79 -9.50 -19.23
CA GLU A 373 14.65 -8.16 -19.79
C GLU A 373 13.54 -8.15 -20.83
N TYR A 374 12.47 -7.39 -20.58
CA TYR A 374 11.42 -7.14 -21.54
C TYR A 374 11.74 -5.90 -22.36
N THR A 375 11.62 -6.03 -23.67
CA THR A 375 11.84 -4.93 -24.62
C THR A 375 10.61 -4.76 -25.49
N GLN A 376 10.21 -3.52 -25.73
CA GLN A 376 9.07 -3.17 -26.58
C GLN A 376 7.70 -3.73 -26.11
N ALA A 377 7.54 -3.98 -24.81
CA ALA A 377 6.26 -4.41 -24.26
C ALA A 377 5.28 -3.22 -24.19
N THR A 378 4.04 -3.46 -24.56
CA THR A 378 2.94 -2.52 -24.30
C THR A 378 2.61 -2.49 -22.81
N GLN A 379 1.96 -1.44 -22.36
CA GLN A 379 1.57 -1.30 -20.97
C GLN A 379 0.66 -2.44 -20.48
N ALA A 380 -0.28 -2.88 -21.32
CA ALA A 380 -1.13 -4.03 -21.01
C ALA A 380 -0.32 -5.33 -20.85
N GLN A 381 0.69 -5.54 -21.69
CA GLN A 381 1.61 -6.69 -21.59
C GLN A 381 2.49 -6.61 -20.34
N ILE A 382 2.93 -5.40 -19.95
CA ILE A 382 3.68 -5.18 -18.70
C ILE A 382 2.82 -5.55 -17.49
N HIS A 383 1.55 -5.14 -17.49
CA HIS A 383 0.61 -5.48 -16.41
C HIS A 383 0.37 -6.98 -16.32
N GLU A 384 0.25 -7.66 -17.47
CA GLU A 384 0.11 -9.12 -17.49
C GLU A 384 1.37 -9.82 -16.96
N VAL A 385 2.54 -9.38 -17.41
CA VAL A 385 3.83 -9.86 -16.92
C VAL A 385 3.97 -9.60 -15.41
N PHE A 386 3.64 -8.39 -14.97
CA PHE A 386 3.67 -8.00 -13.57
C PHE A 386 2.71 -8.87 -12.74
N ARG A 387 1.50 -9.13 -13.23
CA ARG A 387 0.52 -10.01 -12.58
C ARG A 387 1.00 -11.46 -12.51
N LEU A 388 1.56 -12.00 -13.59
CA LEU A 388 2.10 -13.36 -13.66
C LEU A 388 3.24 -13.60 -12.65
N TYR A 389 4.16 -12.64 -12.53
CA TYR A 389 5.32 -12.81 -11.66
C TYR A 389 5.01 -12.48 -10.20
N ASN A 390 4.09 -11.55 -9.91
CA ASN A 390 3.61 -11.30 -8.56
C ASN A 390 2.76 -12.47 -8.01
N LYS A 391 2.25 -13.33 -8.89
CA LYS A 391 1.57 -14.57 -8.50
C LYS A 391 2.48 -15.55 -7.72
N GLN A 392 3.80 -15.42 -7.89
CA GLN A 392 4.80 -16.20 -7.14
C GLN A 392 5.37 -15.45 -5.93
N GLY A 393 4.91 -14.22 -5.67
CA GLY A 393 5.34 -13.34 -4.59
C GLY A 393 4.17 -12.77 -3.79
N VAL A 394 4.37 -11.62 -3.16
CA VAL A 394 3.32 -10.89 -2.42
C VAL A 394 2.28 -10.35 -3.40
N HIS A 395 1.03 -10.78 -3.26
CA HIS A 395 -0.06 -10.40 -4.14
C HIS A 395 -0.45 -8.93 -3.98
N LEU A 396 -0.75 -8.30 -5.13
CA LEU A 396 -1.20 -6.91 -5.17
C LEU A 396 -2.69 -6.83 -4.82
N ASN A 397 -3.03 -5.87 -3.98
CA ASN A 397 -4.43 -5.54 -3.74
C ASN A 397 -5.04 -4.71 -4.89
N ALA A 398 -6.36 -4.45 -4.83
CA ALA A 398 -7.06 -3.70 -5.87
C ALA A 398 -6.48 -2.29 -6.11
N GLU A 399 -6.00 -1.60 -5.06
CA GLU A 399 -5.40 -0.26 -5.19
C GLU A 399 -4.00 -0.32 -5.82
N GLU A 400 -3.20 -1.33 -5.46
CA GLU A 400 -1.89 -1.56 -6.08
C GLU A 400 -2.04 -1.84 -7.58
N ILE A 401 -3.03 -2.68 -7.95
CA ILE A 401 -3.37 -2.95 -9.36
C ILE A 401 -3.85 -1.66 -10.04
N ARG A 402 -4.75 -0.90 -9.43
CA ARG A 402 -5.28 0.36 -9.97
C ARG A 402 -4.16 1.37 -10.22
N ASN A 403 -3.27 1.55 -9.25
CA ASN A 403 -2.12 2.45 -9.38
C ASN A 403 -1.18 2.01 -10.53
N ALA A 404 -1.02 0.71 -10.72
CA ALA A 404 -0.24 0.19 -11.85
C ALA A 404 -0.96 0.40 -13.20
N VAL A 405 -2.25 0.09 -13.26
CA VAL A 405 -3.06 0.16 -14.51
C VAL A 405 -3.23 1.59 -15.01
N TYR A 406 -3.49 2.53 -14.11
CA TYR A 406 -3.80 3.92 -14.45
C TYR A 406 -2.67 4.89 -14.07
N HIS A 407 -1.43 4.43 -13.96
CA HIS A 407 -0.30 5.28 -13.55
C HIS A 407 -0.06 6.47 -14.50
N GLU A 408 -0.42 6.35 -15.78
CA GLU A 408 -0.31 7.46 -16.74
C GLU A 408 -1.33 8.57 -16.47
N VAL A 409 -2.44 8.25 -15.79
CA VAL A 409 -3.43 9.25 -15.38
C VAL A 409 -2.86 10.02 -14.19
N GLU A 410 -2.61 11.31 -14.38
CA GLU A 410 -1.99 12.14 -13.32
C GLU A 410 -2.79 12.12 -12.02
N LEU A 411 -4.13 12.07 -12.09
CA LEU A 411 -4.99 11.94 -10.91
C LEU A 411 -4.62 10.72 -10.05
N THR A 412 -4.27 9.58 -10.66
CA THR A 412 -3.86 8.37 -9.92
C THR A 412 -2.58 8.62 -9.12
N ARG A 413 -1.55 9.14 -9.78
CA ARG A 413 -0.27 9.46 -9.13
C ARG A 413 -0.42 10.54 -8.07
N ALA A 414 -1.21 11.57 -8.37
CA ALA A 414 -1.49 12.65 -7.43
C ALA A 414 -2.23 12.14 -6.19
N THR A 415 -3.22 11.25 -6.34
CA THR A 415 -3.95 10.65 -5.22
C THR A 415 -3.02 9.82 -4.34
N LEU A 416 -2.15 8.99 -4.93
CA LEU A 416 -1.16 8.19 -4.20
C LEU A 416 -0.21 9.08 -3.38
N ALA A 417 0.33 10.13 -4.00
CA ALA A 417 1.26 11.05 -3.35
C ALA A 417 0.58 11.90 -2.27
N ALA A 418 -0.62 12.42 -2.53
CA ALA A 418 -1.38 13.21 -1.57
C ALA A 418 -1.83 12.40 -0.35
N ALA A 419 -2.15 11.13 -0.53
CA ALA A 419 -2.44 10.21 0.57
C ALA A 419 -1.21 9.87 1.43
N GLY A 420 0.00 10.22 0.99
CA GLY A 420 1.25 9.89 1.67
C GLY A 420 1.65 8.41 1.54
N ASP A 421 1.13 7.72 0.52
CA ASP A 421 1.44 6.30 0.25
C ASP A 421 2.55 6.14 -0.82
N ALA A 422 2.99 7.25 -1.44
CA ALA A 422 4.13 7.27 -2.35
C ALA A 422 5.46 7.19 -1.58
N ASP A 423 6.55 6.88 -2.28
CA ASP A 423 7.89 6.88 -1.67
C ASP A 423 8.22 8.29 -1.14
N PRO A 424 8.43 8.47 0.18
CA PRO A 424 8.65 9.77 0.79
C PRO A 424 9.96 10.45 0.33
N ASN A 425 10.83 9.71 -0.33
CA ASN A 425 12.11 10.22 -0.83
C ASN A 425 12.03 10.76 -2.27
N ILE A 426 10.89 10.60 -2.94
CA ILE A 426 10.66 11.18 -4.25
C ILE A 426 9.99 12.53 -4.09
N ASN A 427 10.48 13.52 -4.82
CA ASN A 427 9.81 14.82 -4.85
C ASN A 427 8.39 14.65 -5.40
N VAL A 428 7.40 15.17 -4.67
CA VAL A 428 5.99 15.08 -5.03
C VAL A 428 5.74 15.63 -6.45
N ALA A 429 6.42 16.70 -6.84
CA ALA A 429 6.34 17.27 -8.19
C ALA A 429 6.85 16.32 -9.31
N GLU A 430 7.74 15.39 -8.97
CA GLU A 430 8.21 14.37 -9.93
C GLU A 430 7.19 13.23 -10.08
N ILE A 431 6.34 13.02 -9.06
CA ILE A 431 5.25 12.03 -9.10
C ILE A 431 4.06 12.59 -9.87
N ALA A 432 3.65 13.82 -9.52
CA ALA A 432 2.53 14.53 -10.14
C ALA A 432 2.79 16.04 -10.16
N GLU A 433 2.87 16.62 -11.35
CA GLU A 433 3.15 18.05 -11.55
C GLU A 433 2.11 18.94 -10.87
N SER A 434 0.85 18.51 -10.87
CA SER A 434 -0.27 19.22 -10.24
C SER A 434 -0.10 19.45 -8.73
N LEU A 435 0.71 18.67 -8.06
CA LEU A 435 0.92 18.77 -6.62
C LEU A 435 2.07 19.73 -6.25
N ALA A 436 2.87 20.19 -7.22
CA ALA A 436 3.99 21.10 -6.97
C ALA A 436 3.55 22.41 -6.32
N ASP A 437 2.37 22.91 -6.70
CA ASP A 437 1.83 24.19 -6.24
C ASP A 437 0.80 24.05 -5.10
N VAL A 438 0.61 22.83 -4.53
CA VAL A 438 -0.26 22.62 -3.37
C VAL A 438 0.56 22.79 -2.09
N PRO A 439 0.39 23.90 -1.35
CA PRO A 439 1.16 24.13 -0.14
C PRO A 439 0.75 23.14 0.97
N ASN A 440 1.72 22.68 1.75
CA ASN A 440 1.50 21.79 2.90
C ASN A 440 0.80 20.46 2.57
N LEU A 441 0.89 19.96 1.36
CA LEU A 441 0.23 18.74 0.91
C LEU A 441 0.45 17.53 1.85
N GLY A 442 1.62 17.44 2.49
CA GLY A 442 1.94 16.37 3.46
C GLY A 442 0.95 16.26 4.63
N ARG A 443 0.26 17.36 4.97
CA ARG A 443 -0.77 17.35 6.02
C ARG A 443 -1.99 16.51 5.64
N LEU A 444 -2.30 16.35 4.37
CA LEU A 444 -3.40 15.51 3.92
C LEU A 444 -3.15 14.04 4.30
N GLY A 445 -1.97 13.51 3.99
CA GLY A 445 -1.58 12.16 4.38
C GLY A 445 -1.49 11.99 5.91
N GLU A 446 -0.96 12.99 6.63
CA GLU A 446 -0.89 12.95 8.09
C GLU A 446 -2.30 12.98 8.73
N ALA A 447 -3.22 13.79 8.22
CA ALA A 447 -4.60 13.80 8.71
C ALA A 447 -5.32 12.46 8.44
N LEU A 448 -5.07 11.83 7.29
CA LEU A 448 -5.59 10.48 7.03
C LEU A 448 -5.03 9.44 8.02
N LYS A 449 -3.79 9.61 8.50
CA LYS A 449 -3.23 8.77 9.58
C LYS A 449 -3.96 9.01 10.92
N THR A 450 -4.31 10.25 11.25
CA THR A 450 -5.05 10.54 12.51
C THR A 450 -6.42 9.89 12.55
N TYR A 451 -7.04 9.60 11.38
CA TYR A 451 -8.26 8.80 11.30
C TYR A 451 -8.03 7.29 11.50
N GLY A 452 -6.81 6.85 11.78
CA GLY A 452 -6.46 5.46 12.04
C GLY A 452 -6.13 4.65 10.78
N PHE A 453 -5.92 5.28 9.63
CA PHE A 453 -5.47 4.60 8.41
C PHE A 453 -3.94 4.60 8.33
N GLY A 454 -3.34 3.46 8.65
CA GLY A 454 -1.90 3.26 8.61
C GLY A 454 -1.31 3.23 7.18
N ASP A 455 0.00 2.97 7.09
CA ASP A 455 0.75 2.94 5.82
C ASP A 455 0.50 1.68 4.97
N THR A 456 -0.50 0.86 5.35
CA THR A 456 -0.72 -0.47 4.81
C THR A 456 -1.51 -0.45 3.52
N ARG A 457 -0.97 -1.09 2.48
CA ARG A 457 -1.68 -1.50 1.27
C ARG A 457 -2.55 -0.40 0.65
N TYR A 458 -2.12 0.87 0.72
CA TYR A 458 -2.78 2.02 0.10
C TYR A 458 -4.22 2.28 0.58
N LYS A 459 -4.52 1.99 1.86
CA LYS A 459 -5.84 2.30 2.45
C LYS A 459 -6.17 3.78 2.39
N ARG A 460 -5.20 4.66 2.65
CA ARG A 460 -5.38 6.11 2.55
C ARG A 460 -5.67 6.54 1.12
N THR A 461 -4.93 5.98 0.16
CA THR A 461 -5.17 6.19 -1.28
C THR A 461 -6.57 5.75 -1.67
N LYS A 462 -7.04 4.58 -1.19
CA LYS A 462 -8.41 4.09 -1.43
C LYS A 462 -9.46 5.07 -0.92
N VAL A 463 -9.36 5.51 0.34
CA VAL A 463 -10.32 6.45 0.94
C VAL A 463 -10.34 7.76 0.15
N LEU A 464 -9.18 8.33 -0.16
CA LEU A 464 -9.08 9.56 -0.92
C LEU A 464 -9.63 9.42 -2.34
N ALA A 465 -9.29 8.33 -3.04
CA ALA A 465 -9.84 8.02 -4.37
C ALA A 465 -11.37 7.86 -4.34
N TRP A 466 -11.90 7.26 -3.27
CA TRP A 466 -13.34 7.12 -3.08
C TRP A 466 -14.01 8.49 -2.91
N VAL A 467 -13.51 9.34 -2.01
CA VAL A 467 -14.01 10.72 -1.84
C VAL A 467 -13.97 11.47 -3.18
N ILE A 468 -12.85 11.42 -3.90
CA ILE A 468 -12.70 12.08 -5.21
C ILE A 468 -13.75 11.54 -6.20
N SER A 469 -13.91 10.22 -6.29
CA SER A 469 -14.85 9.63 -7.26
C SER A 469 -16.30 10.03 -6.96
N VAL A 470 -16.69 10.07 -5.69
CA VAL A 470 -18.04 10.53 -5.28
C VAL A 470 -18.23 12.02 -5.60
N LEU A 471 -17.20 12.82 -5.38
CA LEU A 471 -17.28 14.27 -5.57
C LEU A 471 -17.44 14.67 -7.05
N VAL A 472 -16.68 14.03 -7.95
CA VAL A 472 -16.53 14.52 -9.33
C VAL A 472 -17.00 13.54 -10.43
N HIS A 473 -17.26 12.25 -10.13
CA HIS A 473 -17.70 11.31 -11.16
C HIS A 473 -19.20 11.39 -11.41
N ASP A 474 -19.59 11.88 -12.59
CA ASP A 474 -20.99 11.82 -13.05
C ASP A 474 -21.21 10.53 -13.87
N ALA A 475 -22.04 9.64 -13.37
CA ALA A 475 -22.39 8.38 -14.03
C ALA A 475 -23.36 8.56 -15.21
N ALA A 476 -23.58 9.80 -15.67
CA ALA A 476 -24.35 10.14 -16.87
C ALA A 476 -25.77 9.49 -16.91
N GLY A 477 -26.48 9.54 -15.78
CA GLY A 477 -27.84 9.01 -15.66
C GLY A 477 -27.92 7.51 -15.31
N LYS A 478 -26.81 6.81 -15.20
CA LYS A 478 -26.75 5.43 -14.70
C LYS A 478 -26.69 5.39 -13.17
N ASP A 479 -27.03 4.26 -12.60
CA ASP A 479 -26.80 4.01 -11.17
C ASP A 479 -25.28 3.91 -10.92
N LEU A 480 -24.82 4.28 -9.71
CA LEU A 480 -23.43 4.14 -9.34
C LEU A 480 -23.06 2.66 -9.21
N ALA A 481 -21.95 2.29 -9.76
CA ALA A 481 -21.33 0.98 -9.61
C ALA A 481 -20.71 0.82 -8.20
N SER A 482 -20.15 -0.33 -7.89
CA SER A 482 -19.35 -0.51 -6.65
C SER A 482 -18.26 0.54 -6.53
N THR A 483 -17.80 0.78 -5.31
CA THR A 483 -16.75 1.76 -5.04
C THR A 483 -15.56 1.60 -5.97
N SER A 484 -15.04 0.37 -6.09
CA SER A 484 -13.88 0.08 -6.95
C SER A 484 -14.17 0.41 -8.42
N ARG A 485 -15.31 -0.06 -8.95
CA ARG A 485 -15.72 0.24 -10.33
C ARG A 485 -15.98 1.72 -10.57
N ASN A 486 -16.55 2.43 -9.60
CA ASN A 486 -16.80 3.86 -9.71
C ASN A 486 -15.49 4.65 -9.86
N ILE A 487 -14.48 4.31 -9.07
CA ILE A 487 -13.13 4.87 -9.19
C ILE A 487 -12.53 4.55 -10.57
N ASP A 488 -12.59 3.27 -10.99
CA ASP A 488 -12.04 2.83 -12.27
C ASP A 488 -12.74 3.52 -13.45
N GLN A 489 -14.07 3.70 -13.39
CA GLN A 489 -14.84 4.42 -14.43
C GLN A 489 -14.41 5.89 -14.55
N LEU A 490 -14.15 6.56 -13.43
CA LEU A 490 -13.59 7.92 -13.46
C LEU A 490 -12.22 7.93 -14.16
N LEU A 491 -11.32 7.05 -13.77
CA LEU A 491 -9.96 6.99 -14.33
C LEU A 491 -9.97 6.63 -15.82
N ILE A 492 -10.81 5.68 -16.25
CA ILE A 492 -11.03 5.33 -17.65
C ILE A 492 -11.56 6.54 -18.45
N THR A 493 -12.47 7.30 -17.85
CA THR A 493 -13.05 8.49 -18.51
C THR A 493 -11.98 9.55 -18.76
N ILE A 494 -11.12 9.80 -17.76
CA ILE A 494 -10.01 10.73 -17.87
C ILE A 494 -8.98 10.24 -18.91
N GLN A 495 -8.59 8.96 -18.82
CA GLN A 495 -7.60 8.35 -19.73
C GLN A 495 -8.04 8.41 -21.19
N LYS A 496 -9.34 8.17 -21.46
CA LYS A 496 -9.91 8.21 -22.83
C LYS A 496 -10.15 9.62 -23.36
N ASN A 497 -10.16 10.63 -22.49
CA ASN A 497 -10.44 12.01 -22.86
C ASN A 497 -9.36 12.98 -22.36
N PRO A 498 -8.31 13.22 -23.14
CA PRO A 498 -7.25 14.17 -22.75
C PRO A 498 -7.73 15.61 -22.51
N SER A 499 -8.93 15.95 -23.03
CA SER A 499 -9.56 17.27 -22.78
C SER A 499 -10.42 17.28 -21.52
N HIS A 500 -10.48 16.19 -20.75
CA HIS A 500 -11.20 16.14 -19.50
C HIS A 500 -10.63 17.17 -18.51
N PRO A 501 -11.44 17.95 -17.79
CA PRO A 501 -10.92 18.94 -16.82
C PRO A 501 -9.91 18.35 -15.84
N LEU A 502 -10.16 17.15 -15.33
CA LEU A 502 -9.27 16.43 -14.42
C LEU A 502 -8.03 15.77 -15.10
N ALA A 503 -7.85 15.94 -16.40
CA ALA A 503 -6.60 15.66 -17.08
C ALA A 503 -5.66 16.88 -17.10
N GLN A 504 -6.12 18.03 -16.58
CA GLN A 504 -5.35 19.27 -16.55
C GLN A 504 -4.73 19.46 -15.17
N SER A 505 -3.41 19.62 -15.08
CA SER A 505 -2.67 19.78 -13.82
C SER A 505 -3.22 20.92 -12.96
N SER A 506 -3.58 22.07 -13.56
CA SER A 506 -4.16 23.20 -12.84
C SER A 506 -5.51 22.91 -12.17
N THR A 507 -6.31 22.01 -12.73
CA THR A 507 -7.58 21.57 -12.14
C THR A 507 -7.32 20.60 -10.99
N LEU A 508 -6.34 19.71 -11.15
CA LEU A 508 -5.91 18.80 -10.09
C LEU A 508 -5.32 19.56 -8.90
N THR A 509 -4.48 20.59 -9.14
CA THR A 509 -3.98 21.47 -8.07
C THR A 509 -5.13 22.03 -7.22
N LYS A 510 -6.18 22.55 -7.85
CA LYS A 510 -7.37 23.06 -7.15
C LYS A 510 -8.11 21.97 -6.38
N LEU A 511 -8.23 20.77 -6.97
CA LEU A 511 -8.90 19.65 -6.32
C LEU A 511 -8.17 19.23 -5.05
N PHE A 512 -6.84 19.05 -5.13
CA PHE A 512 -6.06 18.63 -3.97
C PHE A 512 -5.92 19.74 -2.91
N SER A 513 -5.91 21.00 -3.29
CA SER A 513 -6.02 22.13 -2.34
C SER A 513 -7.35 22.09 -1.60
N LEU A 514 -8.48 21.94 -2.31
CA LEU A 514 -9.80 21.84 -1.69
C LEU A 514 -9.92 20.63 -0.76
N LEU A 515 -9.36 19.47 -1.17
CA LEU A 515 -9.38 18.26 -0.33
C LEU A 515 -8.52 18.43 0.91
N LEU A 516 -7.35 19.07 0.81
CA LEU A 516 -6.50 19.37 1.95
C LEU A 516 -7.25 20.25 2.96
N ASP A 517 -7.81 21.37 2.48
CA ASP A 517 -8.58 22.30 3.32
C ASP A 517 -9.79 21.63 3.97
N ALA A 518 -10.51 20.77 3.21
CA ALA A 518 -11.66 20.04 3.73
C ALA A 518 -11.28 18.99 4.79
N VAL A 519 -10.15 18.29 4.61
CA VAL A 519 -9.66 17.30 5.58
C VAL A 519 -9.12 18.01 6.83
N GLU A 520 -8.41 19.13 6.68
CA GLU A 520 -7.96 19.95 7.81
C GLU A 520 -9.17 20.48 8.60
N LEU A 521 -10.19 21.02 7.93
CA LEU A 521 -11.41 21.49 8.54
C LEU A 521 -12.16 20.36 9.28
N HIS A 522 -12.30 19.21 8.64
CA HIS A 522 -12.97 18.04 9.23
C HIS A 522 -12.23 17.52 10.46
N SER A 523 -10.90 17.49 10.43
CA SER A 523 -10.07 16.98 11.54
C SER A 523 -9.89 17.98 12.68
N SER A 524 -10.00 19.30 12.42
CA SER A 524 -9.93 20.33 13.45
C SER A 524 -11.22 20.43 14.28
N HIS A 525 -12.32 19.87 13.79
CA HIS A 525 -13.63 19.84 14.44
C HIS A 525 -14.06 18.41 14.78
N ASP A 526 -13.18 17.68 15.47
CA ASP A 526 -13.43 16.27 15.88
C ASP A 526 -14.63 16.15 16.85
N GLU A 527 -14.93 17.22 17.60
CA GLU A 527 -16.08 17.32 18.49
C GLU A 527 -17.45 17.24 17.80
N LEU A 528 -17.51 17.42 16.48
CA LEU A 528 -18.75 17.27 15.70
C LEU A 528 -19.16 15.82 15.51
N TRP A 529 -18.26 14.87 15.70
CA TRP A 529 -18.45 13.49 15.29
C TRP A 529 -18.59 12.56 16.49
N SER A 530 -19.66 11.78 16.49
CA SER A 530 -19.91 10.76 17.52
C SER A 530 -18.89 9.63 17.44
N GLU A 531 -18.58 9.01 18.59
CA GLU A 531 -17.79 7.78 18.66
C GLU A 531 -18.35 6.63 17.82
N LYS A 532 -19.64 6.69 17.42
CA LYS A 532 -20.27 5.73 16.51
C LYS A 532 -19.66 5.76 15.09
N PHE A 533 -18.97 6.83 14.74
CA PHE A 533 -18.23 6.96 13.47
C PHE A 533 -16.88 6.24 13.52
N MET A 534 -16.47 5.81 14.70
CA MET A 534 -15.20 5.13 14.96
C MET A 534 -15.43 3.64 15.23
N ASP A 535 -14.40 2.84 15.07
CA ASP A 535 -14.47 1.38 15.22
C ASP A 535 -14.64 1.01 16.70
N GLY A 536 -15.80 0.54 17.04
CA GLY A 536 -16.34 -0.03 18.30
C GLY A 536 -15.50 -0.01 19.57
N GLY A 537 -14.99 1.15 20.01
CA GLY A 537 -14.54 1.34 21.39
C GLY A 537 -13.12 0.87 21.72
N LYS A 538 -12.29 0.50 20.75
CA LYS A 538 -10.88 0.09 20.98
C LYS A 538 -9.83 1.06 20.42
N GLY A 539 -10.22 2.15 19.77
CA GLY A 539 -9.25 3.07 19.18
C GLY A 539 -9.88 4.22 18.41
N VAL A 540 -9.04 5.09 17.92
CA VAL A 540 -9.37 6.33 17.19
C VAL A 540 -9.62 6.05 15.69
N LYS A 541 -9.79 4.79 15.28
CA LYS A 541 -9.94 4.41 13.87
C LYS A 541 -11.35 4.71 13.39
N TRP A 542 -11.45 5.60 12.40
CA TRP A 542 -12.69 5.89 11.72
C TRP A 542 -13.14 4.73 10.83
N GLN A 543 -14.43 4.54 10.74
CA GLN A 543 -15.02 3.63 9.77
C GLN A 543 -15.00 4.28 8.38
N GLU A 544 -14.52 3.58 7.36
CA GLU A 544 -14.31 4.11 6.00
C GLU A 544 -15.57 4.79 5.44
N LEU A 545 -16.73 4.16 5.58
CA LEU A 545 -17.98 4.64 5.00
C LEU A 545 -18.44 5.97 5.62
N GLN A 546 -18.34 6.09 6.95
CA GLN A 546 -18.69 7.31 7.68
C GLN A 546 -17.74 8.44 7.31
N LEU A 547 -16.44 8.16 7.26
CA LEU A 547 -15.44 9.15 6.87
C LEU A 547 -15.67 9.66 5.45
N VAL A 548 -15.93 8.77 4.49
CA VAL A 548 -16.21 9.17 3.11
C VAL A 548 -17.46 10.04 3.03
N GLY A 549 -18.55 9.66 3.71
CA GLY A 549 -19.81 10.44 3.70
C GLY A 549 -19.64 11.83 4.28
N SER A 550 -18.98 11.96 5.42
CA SER A 550 -18.73 13.25 6.09
C SER A 550 -17.74 14.13 5.32
N LEU A 551 -16.64 13.55 4.80
CA LEU A 551 -15.67 14.29 3.98
C LEU A 551 -16.26 14.79 2.66
N VAL A 552 -17.09 14.00 1.98
CA VAL A 552 -17.77 14.46 0.75
C VAL A 552 -18.67 15.65 1.07
N GLY A 553 -19.48 15.58 2.13
CA GLY A 553 -20.33 16.68 2.57
C GLY A 553 -19.53 17.93 2.94
N MET A 554 -18.44 17.78 3.70
CA MET A 554 -17.57 18.88 4.10
C MET A 554 -16.85 19.52 2.91
N THR A 555 -16.34 18.70 1.98
CA THR A 555 -15.67 19.19 0.76
C THR A 555 -16.64 19.97 -0.12
N MET A 556 -17.89 19.52 -0.26
CA MET A 556 -18.93 20.22 -1.01
C MET A 556 -19.33 21.53 -0.32
N ALA A 557 -19.42 21.53 1.00
CA ALA A 557 -19.72 22.74 1.79
C ALA A 557 -18.64 23.80 1.61
N LEU A 558 -17.39 23.40 1.73
CA LEU A 558 -16.24 24.29 1.52
C LEU A 558 -16.17 24.82 0.08
N ALA A 559 -16.45 23.98 -0.93
CA ALA A 559 -16.50 24.42 -2.33
C ALA A 559 -17.58 25.47 -2.59
N ALA A 560 -18.71 25.42 -1.85
CA ALA A 560 -19.83 26.38 -2.00
C ALA A 560 -19.67 27.65 -1.18
N SER A 561 -19.00 27.58 -0.03
CA SER A 561 -18.93 28.67 0.94
C SER A 561 -17.53 28.75 1.58
N PRO A 562 -16.49 29.01 0.77
CA PRO A 562 -15.11 28.97 1.27
C PRO A 562 -14.80 30.06 2.31
N ASP A 563 -15.47 31.21 2.23
CA ASP A 563 -15.19 32.38 3.07
C ASP A 563 -15.92 32.36 4.43
N ASP A 564 -17.00 31.59 4.59
CA ASP A 564 -17.86 31.60 5.77
C ASP A 564 -18.14 30.19 6.36
N ILE A 565 -17.44 29.17 5.90
CA ILE A 565 -17.68 27.79 6.34
C ILE A 565 -17.37 27.59 7.83
N GLU A 566 -16.33 28.22 8.35
CA GLU A 566 -15.96 28.17 9.77
C GLU A 566 -17.08 28.78 10.64
N ASP A 567 -17.57 29.96 10.26
CA ASP A 567 -18.70 30.63 10.95
C ASP A 567 -19.96 29.75 10.95
N ARG A 568 -20.21 29.02 9.85
CA ARG A 568 -21.33 28.10 9.72
C ARG A 568 -21.18 26.87 10.61
N ILE A 569 -19.96 26.33 10.72
CA ILE A 569 -19.65 25.22 11.61
C ILE A 569 -19.82 25.66 13.06
N GLU A 570 -19.29 26.82 13.44
CA GLU A 570 -19.43 27.37 14.79
C GLU A 570 -20.90 27.59 15.15
N ALA A 571 -21.69 28.13 14.22
CA ALA A 571 -23.13 28.39 14.44
C ALA A 571 -23.99 27.11 14.54
N ASN A 572 -23.60 26.02 13.85
CA ASN A 572 -24.44 24.82 13.72
C ASN A 572 -23.77 23.55 14.28
N GLY A 573 -22.62 23.65 14.94
CA GLY A 573 -21.84 22.52 15.45
C GLY A 573 -22.64 21.61 16.37
N ASP A 574 -23.40 22.17 17.29
CA ASP A 574 -24.28 21.41 18.21
C ASP A 574 -25.34 20.58 17.44
N ALA A 575 -25.89 21.13 16.34
CA ALA A 575 -26.86 20.42 15.52
C ALA A 575 -26.21 19.25 14.74
N ILE A 576 -25.01 19.48 14.23
CA ILE A 576 -24.21 18.43 13.54
C ILE A 576 -23.84 17.33 14.53
N ARG A 577 -23.37 17.67 15.71
CA ARG A 577 -23.06 16.74 16.78
C ARG A 577 -24.28 15.91 17.17
N THR A 578 -25.41 16.55 17.44
CA THR A 578 -26.66 15.86 17.75
C THR A 578 -27.08 14.91 16.63
N ALA A 579 -26.92 15.34 15.36
CA ALA A 579 -27.22 14.48 14.22
C ALA A 579 -26.29 13.25 14.17
N SER A 580 -25.02 13.43 14.45
CA SER A 580 -24.05 12.33 14.46
C SER A 580 -24.29 11.31 15.60
N GLU A 581 -24.88 11.76 16.72
CA GLU A 581 -25.18 10.93 17.88
C GLU A 581 -26.54 10.22 17.79
N GLU A 582 -27.57 10.92 17.29
CA GLU A 582 -28.98 10.51 17.46
C GLU A 582 -29.71 10.23 16.15
N SER A 583 -29.24 10.75 15.00
CA SER A 583 -29.95 10.60 13.74
C SER A 583 -29.90 9.18 13.20
N ALA A 584 -31.08 8.59 12.98
CA ALA A 584 -31.20 7.30 12.30
C ALA A 584 -30.65 7.33 10.86
N ASP A 585 -30.63 8.50 10.20
CA ASP A 585 -30.06 8.68 8.86
C ASP A 585 -28.54 8.66 8.85
N TRP A 586 -27.91 8.87 10.01
CA TRP A 586 -26.46 8.84 10.19
C TRP A 586 -25.96 7.55 10.86
N GLU A 587 -26.89 6.67 11.25
CA GLU A 587 -26.53 5.35 11.75
C GLU A 587 -25.98 4.48 10.61
N ARG A 588 -24.85 3.84 10.86
CA ARG A 588 -24.23 2.95 9.87
C ARG A 588 -25.21 1.83 9.50
N PRO A 589 -25.46 1.61 8.20
CA PRO A 589 -26.32 0.51 7.79
C PRO A 589 -25.71 -0.82 8.23
N GLY A 590 -26.54 -1.69 8.80
CA GLY A 590 -26.12 -3.04 9.25
C GLY A 590 -25.69 -3.96 8.11
N LYS A 591 -25.84 -3.51 6.85
CA LYS A 591 -25.42 -4.23 5.63
C LYS A 591 -24.89 -3.19 4.64
N THR A 592 -23.65 -3.38 4.18
CA THR A 592 -22.97 -2.45 3.31
C THR A 592 -22.96 -2.90 1.83
N GLN A 593 -24.13 -3.28 1.32
CA GLN A 593 -24.32 -3.49 -0.12
C GLN A 593 -24.11 -2.18 -0.89
N THR A 594 -23.70 -2.27 -2.15
CA THR A 594 -23.39 -1.12 -3.01
C THR A 594 -24.45 -0.01 -2.93
N LYS A 595 -25.71 -0.36 -3.11
CA LYS A 595 -26.79 0.62 -3.06
C LYS A 595 -26.96 1.25 -1.67
N THR A 596 -26.82 0.46 -0.62
CA THR A 596 -26.91 0.92 0.77
C THR A 596 -25.74 1.83 1.15
N GLN A 597 -24.52 1.54 0.68
CA GLN A 597 -23.37 2.42 0.87
C GLN A 597 -23.60 3.79 0.20
N TRP A 598 -24.05 3.80 -1.06
CA TRP A 598 -24.30 5.03 -1.77
C TRP A 598 -25.46 5.83 -1.17
N ASP A 599 -26.54 5.18 -0.77
CA ASP A 599 -27.67 5.80 -0.06
C ASP A 599 -27.20 6.44 1.25
N TYR A 600 -26.33 5.77 2.00
CA TYR A 600 -25.77 6.30 3.24
C TYR A 600 -24.89 7.54 3.00
N ILE A 601 -23.96 7.48 2.04
CA ILE A 601 -23.12 8.63 1.66
C ILE A 601 -24.00 9.80 1.20
N ALA A 602 -25.02 9.51 0.39
CA ALA A 602 -25.97 10.52 -0.10
C ALA A 602 -26.73 11.20 1.03
N ARG A 603 -27.18 10.44 2.03
CA ARG A 603 -27.90 10.99 3.18
C ARG A 603 -27.02 11.83 4.09
N ILE A 604 -25.85 11.33 4.48
CA ILE A 604 -24.93 12.09 5.33
C ILE A 604 -24.49 13.36 4.63
N SER A 605 -23.99 13.29 3.40
CA SER A 605 -23.49 14.49 2.71
C SER A 605 -24.58 15.53 2.49
N LYS A 606 -25.81 15.11 2.14
CA LYS A 606 -26.96 16.00 2.01
C LYS A 606 -27.34 16.64 3.34
N SER A 607 -27.50 15.84 4.38
CA SER A 607 -27.91 16.31 5.72
C SER A 607 -26.88 17.27 6.31
N LEU A 608 -25.58 17.00 6.13
CA LEU A 608 -24.51 17.88 6.58
C LEU A 608 -24.57 19.25 5.88
N LEU A 609 -24.78 19.29 4.57
CA LEU A 609 -24.97 20.54 3.83
C LEU A 609 -26.19 21.32 4.33
N GLU A 610 -27.31 20.64 4.52
CA GLU A 610 -28.55 21.27 5.04
C GLU A 610 -28.38 21.83 6.46
N LEU A 611 -27.66 21.09 7.35
CA LEU A 611 -27.33 21.57 8.71
C LEU A 611 -26.42 22.79 8.68
N LEU A 612 -25.48 22.86 7.74
CA LEU A 612 -24.64 24.04 7.52
C LEU A 612 -25.37 25.22 6.83
N GLY A 613 -26.65 25.04 6.50
CA GLY A 613 -27.43 26.04 5.79
C GLY A 613 -26.99 26.27 4.35
N ILE A 614 -26.46 25.23 3.70
CA ILE A 614 -26.01 25.25 2.31
C ILE A 614 -26.95 24.41 1.46
N ASP A 615 -27.46 25.00 0.36
CA ASP A 615 -28.25 24.23 -0.61
C ASP A 615 -27.39 23.18 -1.31
N PRO A 616 -27.75 21.89 -1.22
CA PRO A 616 -26.95 20.83 -1.82
C PRO A 616 -26.80 20.94 -3.33
N THR A 617 -27.77 21.54 -4.03
CA THR A 617 -27.70 21.78 -5.48
C THR A 617 -26.69 22.87 -5.80
N GLN A 618 -26.67 23.95 -5.01
CA GLN A 618 -25.67 25.00 -5.16
C GLN A 618 -24.25 24.47 -4.87
N ALA A 619 -24.10 23.63 -3.87
CA ALA A 619 -22.83 22.98 -3.57
C ALA A 619 -22.37 22.08 -4.74
N ALA A 620 -23.26 21.31 -5.33
CA ALA A 620 -22.97 20.50 -6.53
C ALA A 620 -22.57 21.37 -7.74
N GLU A 621 -23.23 22.51 -7.95
CA GLU A 621 -22.87 23.45 -9.02
C GLU A 621 -21.50 24.11 -8.78
N ALA A 622 -21.15 24.43 -7.52
CA ALA A 622 -19.83 24.94 -7.16
C ALA A 622 -18.72 23.93 -7.50
N VAL A 623 -18.92 22.65 -7.16
CA VAL A 623 -18.02 21.56 -7.55
C VAL A 623 -17.93 21.43 -9.07
N ARG A 624 -19.07 21.44 -9.77
CA ARG A 624 -19.08 21.34 -11.24
C ARG A 624 -18.35 22.51 -11.89
N HIS A 625 -18.52 23.71 -11.39
CA HIS A 625 -17.86 24.89 -11.91
C HIS A 625 -16.33 24.82 -11.76
N GLN A 626 -15.86 24.25 -10.65
CA GLN A 626 -14.42 24.14 -10.37
C GLN A 626 -13.76 22.99 -11.14
N PHE A 627 -14.43 21.82 -11.28
CA PHE A 627 -13.85 20.56 -11.76
C PHE A 627 -14.46 20.03 -13.04
N GLY A 628 -15.44 20.75 -13.63
CA GLY A 628 -16.10 20.37 -14.87
C GLY A 628 -17.22 19.34 -14.72
N SER A 629 -17.32 18.67 -13.59
CA SER A 629 -18.37 17.69 -13.26
C SER A 629 -18.63 17.64 -11.76
N SER A 630 -19.76 17.07 -11.39
CA SER A 630 -20.10 16.77 -9.99
C SER A 630 -20.82 15.42 -9.93
N GLY A 631 -20.39 14.56 -9.02
CA GLY A 631 -21.01 13.26 -8.78
C GLY A 631 -22.31 13.33 -7.98
N TYR A 632 -22.65 14.48 -7.43
CA TYR A 632 -23.80 14.63 -6.51
C TYR A 632 -25.14 14.19 -7.12
N ALA A 633 -25.41 14.53 -8.39
CA ALA A 633 -26.64 14.11 -9.05
C ALA A 633 -26.73 12.58 -9.20
N SER A 634 -25.60 11.92 -9.45
CA SER A 634 -25.50 10.45 -9.47
C SER A 634 -25.71 9.86 -8.09
N LEU A 635 -25.11 10.46 -7.07
CA LEU A 635 -25.28 10.07 -5.68
C LEU A 635 -26.73 10.19 -5.21
N GLN A 636 -27.43 11.29 -5.54
CA GLN A 636 -28.84 11.49 -5.16
C GLN A 636 -29.81 10.48 -5.81
N ARG A 637 -29.46 9.90 -6.95
CA ARG A 637 -30.26 8.82 -7.57
C ARG A 637 -30.23 7.52 -6.77
N MET A 638 -29.19 7.34 -5.95
CA MET A 638 -29.01 6.14 -5.12
C MET A 638 -29.86 6.19 -3.83
N LEU A 639 -30.46 7.34 -3.48
CA LEU A 639 -31.32 7.47 -2.31
C LEU A 639 -32.45 6.44 -2.35
N ILE A 640 -32.52 5.62 -1.32
CA ILE A 640 -33.62 4.68 -1.11
C ILE A 640 -34.79 5.47 -0.58
N LYS A 641 -35.89 5.53 -1.34
CA LYS A 641 -37.13 6.18 -0.85
C LYS A 641 -37.62 5.42 0.39
N PRO A 642 -37.92 6.12 1.49
CA PRO A 642 -38.53 5.48 2.65
C PRO A 642 -39.75 4.69 2.17
N LYS A 643 -39.91 3.45 2.61
CA LYS A 643 -41.15 2.69 2.38
C LYS A 643 -42.26 3.45 3.05
N SER A 644 -43.19 4.03 2.23
CA SER A 644 -44.40 4.71 2.67
C SER A 644 -45.31 3.77 3.45
#